data_8d29759a0edc89f4c3549b743a0f4333
#
_entry.id   8d29759a0edc89f4c3549b743a0f4333
#
_cell.length_a   1.000
_cell.length_b   1.000
_cell.length_c   1.000
_cell.angle_alpha   90.00
_cell.angle_beta   90.00
_cell.angle_gamma   90.00
#
_symmetry.space_group_name_H-M   'P 1'
#
loop_
_entity.id
_entity.type
_entity.pdbx_description
1 polymer ?
#
loop_
_entity_poly.entity_id
_entity_poly.type
_entity_poly.pdbx_seq_one_letter_code
_entity_poly.pdbx_strand_id
1 'polypeptide(L)'
;MNTFLQAVATNLIEKYGNDLAHKAIVFPNKRAALFLNQELAKHANGPIWSPSYVTISELFQQQSSLTIADPIKSLCILYKVYMEQTGRNETLDEFYGWGQLLLADFDDIDKNMADAEKVFRNIRDLHELDTIDYLSDSQKAELSRFFANFTGDSSILKDRFLRLWSKLYNIYSEFKTRLRKENLAYEGMLYRDVIEQKQLPNRYDTYIFVGFNVLQKVEQKLFSALKSEGKARFYWDYDHYYMAQSNEAGVYINKWLRDFPNEFAADNPLYTGFEAAKEVRYVSAPTENLQARYVSEWLLENQRYKAGRHTAVVMCNEMLLQTVIHCIPPEVDTLNVTTGYPLSQTPISSMVWQLIALQTEGFSAQEGAYRLQQLAHVLRHPYGKYLGIDANNLLAELQTEKQYYIKVERTRLKHVDKPVEALVEWLVKMVRTIATNGAENHNQLFQESTFRMYTLLNKLLELMKEGDLMADFVMFRRLFSQLIASTSIPFHGEPARGVQVMGVLETRNLDFENVLLLSCNEGNMPKGVSDVSFIPHFVRKAYGLTTIDNKVSVFSYYFHRLLQRAKNVTLLYNNSTEGTRVGEMSRFMLQLLVESKLNIKQWALQAGQEPLRLQKQTICKDETVLKKLNSISYFSPTAINTYQRCPVMFYYKYVAELLESNDNDTDDIDGRVFGNIFHCAAQLMYEQLLPREVIKSSDIEKLLSTGRSVQSPTLGNANATLDSVVSEAFARELYLQKPGNTHHPKLNGLQIIKKEVIVKFLRHLLQIDLHTSPMRVIRHEFDIYKRFTINVGGKQKTITVGGRVDRLDEIKLNTPQEQLRVVDYKTGNKVAGELKKVEDIFNPAKILNEKNDYIFQAILYSIIEQTEDNTNNPNHKPVSPALLFIQHANRENYSPVVVLEGAPVTNAATYENDFENFLKEKLEELFNSETFIPTTNQKICENCPYNQLCGQK
;
A
#
# COMPACT_ATOMS: atom_id res chain seq x y z
N MET A 1 -42.53 10.93 9.57
CA MET A 1 -41.86 9.92 10.39
C MET A 1 -41.80 10.44 11.82
N ASN A 2 -42.34 9.71 12.81
CA ASN A 2 -42.23 10.07 14.23
C ASN A 2 -40.84 9.59 14.73
N THR A 3 -39.90 10.49 14.92
CA THR A 3 -38.56 10.13 15.38
C THR A 3 -38.48 10.16 16.90
N PHE A 4 -37.54 9.39 17.48
CA PHE A 4 -37.32 9.40 18.93
C PHE A 4 -37.01 10.82 19.44
N LEU A 5 -36.09 11.53 18.79
CA LEU A 5 -35.71 12.89 19.21
C LEU A 5 -36.86 13.89 19.04
N GLN A 6 -37.74 13.72 18.04
CA GLN A 6 -38.92 14.53 17.89
C GLN A 6 -39.88 14.31 19.07
N ALA A 7 -40.13 13.06 19.48
CA ALA A 7 -40.96 12.74 20.62
C ALA A 7 -40.39 13.34 21.92
N VAL A 8 -39.05 13.22 22.11
CA VAL A 8 -38.37 13.83 23.25
C VAL A 8 -38.53 15.36 23.23
N ALA A 9 -38.34 16.02 22.08
CA ALA A 9 -38.50 17.46 21.94
C ALA A 9 -39.91 17.92 22.31
N THR A 10 -40.93 17.26 21.79
CA THR A 10 -42.34 17.54 22.07
C THR A 10 -42.62 17.42 23.58
N ASN A 11 -42.20 16.31 24.20
CA ASN A 11 -42.46 16.08 25.63
C ASN A 11 -41.68 17.07 26.53
N LEU A 12 -40.49 17.50 26.15
CA LEU A 12 -39.74 18.53 26.87
C LEU A 12 -40.44 19.89 26.82
N ILE A 13 -40.94 20.31 25.65
CA ILE A 13 -41.71 21.54 25.47
C ILE A 13 -43.01 21.47 26.28
N GLU A 14 -43.72 20.36 26.26
CA GLU A 14 -44.95 20.16 27.04
C GLU A 14 -44.72 20.27 28.55
N LYS A 15 -43.61 19.71 29.06
CA LYS A 15 -43.30 19.67 30.49
C LYS A 15 -42.68 20.94 31.02
N TYR A 16 -41.81 21.58 30.24
CA TYR A 16 -41.00 22.70 30.74
C TYR A 16 -41.19 24.00 29.99
N GLY A 17 -42.02 24.00 28.91
CA GLY A 17 -42.23 25.19 28.08
C GLY A 17 -40.95 25.56 27.27
N ASN A 18 -40.80 26.85 27.00
CA ASN A 18 -39.69 27.36 26.21
C ASN A 18 -38.41 27.68 27.01
N ASP A 19 -38.46 27.58 28.36
CA ASP A 19 -37.29 27.84 29.20
C ASP A 19 -36.61 26.56 29.64
N LEU A 20 -35.55 26.20 28.93
CA LEU A 20 -34.72 25.02 29.20
C LEU A 20 -33.30 25.41 29.65
N ALA A 21 -33.04 26.70 29.98
CA ALA A 21 -31.70 27.20 30.31
C ALA A 21 -31.03 26.48 31.48
N HIS A 22 -31.83 26.07 32.49
CA HIS A 22 -31.34 25.38 33.68
C HIS A 22 -31.43 23.84 33.59
N LYS A 23 -31.62 23.33 32.40
CA LYS A 23 -31.66 21.87 32.13
C LYS A 23 -30.43 21.42 31.40
N ALA A 24 -29.87 20.27 31.77
CA ALA A 24 -28.82 19.61 31.05
C ALA A 24 -29.37 18.36 30.33
N ILE A 25 -29.24 18.29 29.02
CA ILE A 25 -29.55 17.07 28.27
C ILE A 25 -28.27 16.29 28.07
N VAL A 26 -28.24 15.10 28.62
CA VAL A 26 -27.04 14.22 28.60
C VAL A 26 -27.23 13.15 27.57
N PHE A 27 -26.28 13.06 26.63
CA PHE A 27 -26.24 12.07 25.55
C PHE A 27 -25.02 11.15 25.64
N PRO A 28 -25.07 9.95 25.06
CA PRO A 28 -23.89 9.13 24.86
C PRO A 28 -22.89 9.75 23.84
N ASN A 29 -23.38 10.59 22.92
CA ASN A 29 -22.56 11.30 21.92
C ASN A 29 -23.13 12.70 21.63
N LYS A 30 -22.28 13.61 21.13
CA LYS A 30 -22.66 15.02 20.85
C LYS A 30 -23.63 15.20 19.69
N ARG A 31 -23.69 14.27 18.74
CA ARG A 31 -24.42 14.45 17.48
C ARG A 31 -25.92 14.54 17.68
N ALA A 32 -26.47 13.70 18.52
CA ALA A 32 -27.90 13.70 18.83
C ALA A 32 -28.40 15.07 19.32
N ALA A 33 -27.52 15.82 19.99
CA ALA A 33 -27.83 17.19 20.47
C ALA A 33 -28.20 18.14 19.32
N LEU A 34 -27.50 18.07 18.17
CA LEU A 34 -27.78 18.92 17.03
C LEU A 34 -29.18 18.65 16.44
N PHE A 35 -29.54 17.37 16.30
CA PHE A 35 -30.85 16.98 15.81
C PHE A 35 -31.96 17.32 16.81
N LEU A 36 -31.72 17.10 18.11
CA LEU A 36 -32.69 17.47 19.12
C LEU A 36 -32.91 19.00 19.18
N ASN A 37 -31.86 19.79 19.06
CA ASN A 37 -31.97 21.24 19.03
C ASN A 37 -32.85 21.75 17.85
N GLN A 38 -32.69 21.12 16.67
CA GLN A 38 -33.54 21.42 15.51
C GLN A 38 -35.00 21.03 15.75
N GLU A 39 -35.25 19.89 16.40
CA GLU A 39 -36.62 19.47 16.69
C GLU A 39 -37.24 20.37 17.79
N LEU A 40 -36.49 20.77 18.81
CA LEU A 40 -36.95 21.76 19.82
C LEU A 40 -37.35 23.09 19.15
N ALA A 41 -36.48 23.58 18.24
CA ALA A 41 -36.77 24.84 17.53
C ALA A 41 -38.04 24.77 16.65
N LYS A 42 -38.36 23.58 16.11
CA LYS A 42 -39.58 23.39 15.31
C LYS A 42 -40.86 23.31 16.12
N HIS A 43 -40.77 22.78 17.34
CA HIS A 43 -41.96 22.58 18.22
C HIS A 43 -42.18 23.70 19.24
N ALA A 44 -41.23 24.62 19.36
CA ALA A 44 -41.35 25.78 20.22
C ALA A 44 -42.34 26.81 19.67
N ASN A 45 -43.23 27.33 20.51
CA ASN A 45 -44.19 28.37 20.19
C ASN A 45 -43.59 29.79 20.36
N GLY A 46 -42.35 30.02 19.97
CA GLY A 46 -41.65 31.30 20.11
C GLY A 46 -40.14 31.08 20.44
N PRO A 47 -39.46 32.14 20.86
CA PRO A 47 -38.07 32.04 21.27
C PRO A 47 -37.90 31.00 22.42
N ILE A 48 -36.88 30.18 22.32
CA ILE A 48 -36.57 29.13 23.27
C ILE A 48 -35.18 29.39 23.89
N TRP A 49 -35.11 29.29 25.21
CA TRP A 49 -33.84 29.21 25.92
C TRP A 49 -33.30 27.76 25.82
N SER A 50 -32.25 27.58 25.03
CA SER A 50 -31.66 26.25 24.77
C SER A 50 -31.17 25.59 26.03
N PRO A 51 -31.39 24.29 26.21
CA PRO A 51 -30.74 23.53 27.26
C PRO A 51 -29.24 23.42 27.00
N SER A 52 -28.49 23.07 28.05
CA SER A 52 -27.10 22.67 27.89
C SER A 52 -27.02 21.22 27.39
N TYR A 53 -26.24 20.99 26.34
CA TYR A 53 -25.98 19.64 25.81
C TYR A 53 -24.64 19.16 26.31
N VAL A 54 -24.61 18.03 26.98
CA VAL A 54 -23.42 17.47 27.63
C VAL A 54 -23.33 15.98 27.29
N THR A 55 -22.15 15.48 27.05
CA THR A 55 -21.92 14.03 27.02
C THR A 55 -21.70 13.49 28.43
N ILE A 56 -21.88 12.19 28.63
CA ILE A 56 -21.61 11.55 29.91
C ILE A 56 -20.16 11.74 30.36
N SER A 57 -19.22 11.67 29.40
CA SER A 57 -17.79 11.90 29.66
C SER A 57 -17.52 13.34 30.11
N GLU A 58 -18.10 14.34 29.43
CA GLU A 58 -17.97 15.74 29.83
C GLU A 58 -18.62 16.02 31.23
N LEU A 59 -19.72 15.34 31.51
CA LEU A 59 -20.37 15.47 32.80
C LEU A 59 -19.46 15.02 33.95
N PHE A 60 -18.75 13.88 33.80
CA PHE A 60 -17.75 13.43 34.77
C PHE A 60 -16.54 14.36 34.85
N GLN A 61 -16.00 14.77 33.68
CA GLN A 61 -14.84 15.65 33.62
C GLN A 61 -15.07 17.00 34.30
N GLN A 62 -16.28 17.55 34.17
CA GLN A 62 -16.65 18.83 34.83
C GLN A 62 -16.66 18.72 36.36
N GLN A 63 -16.75 17.53 36.93
CA GLN A 63 -16.77 17.30 38.38
C GLN A 63 -15.39 16.95 38.95
N SER A 64 -14.38 16.74 38.10
CA SER A 64 -13.05 16.31 38.52
C SER A 64 -12.03 17.45 38.41
N SER A 65 -11.09 17.50 39.37
CA SER A 65 -9.89 18.34 39.27
C SER A 65 -8.79 17.70 38.40
N LEU A 66 -8.93 16.41 38.08
CA LEU A 66 -7.97 15.68 37.23
C LEU A 66 -8.30 15.87 35.76
N THR A 67 -7.26 15.88 34.92
CA THR A 67 -7.38 15.92 33.46
C THR A 67 -7.12 14.55 32.88
N ILE A 68 -7.80 14.22 31.74
CA ILE A 68 -7.55 12.94 31.06
C ILE A 68 -6.16 12.99 30.44
N ALA A 69 -5.32 12.04 30.84
CA ALA A 69 -3.98 11.88 30.31
C ALA A 69 -3.98 11.40 28.84
N ASP A 70 -3.00 11.84 28.12
CA ASP A 70 -2.75 11.31 26.79
C ASP A 70 -2.50 9.77 26.82
N PRO A 71 -3.08 8.99 25.90
CA PRO A 71 -2.91 7.53 25.89
C PRO A 71 -1.46 7.07 25.81
N ILE A 72 -0.59 7.79 25.05
CA ILE A 72 0.83 7.44 24.93
C ILE A 72 1.56 7.79 26.23
N LYS A 73 1.31 8.97 26.79
CA LYS A 73 1.88 9.38 28.08
C LYS A 73 1.47 8.40 29.18
N SER A 74 0.19 8.02 29.23
CA SER A 74 -0.31 7.00 30.16
C SER A 74 0.44 5.68 30.04
N LEU A 75 0.66 5.22 28.78
CA LEU A 75 1.42 4.00 28.52
C LEU A 75 2.89 4.11 28.96
N CYS A 76 3.54 5.22 28.70
CA CYS A 76 4.92 5.47 29.11
C CYS A 76 5.05 5.49 30.64
N ILE A 77 4.11 6.12 31.37
CA ILE A 77 4.08 6.11 32.83
C ILE A 77 3.86 4.68 33.34
N LEU A 78 2.92 3.94 32.73
CA LEU A 78 2.66 2.55 33.08
C LEU A 78 3.89 1.66 32.84
N TYR A 79 4.61 1.86 31.74
CA TYR A 79 5.86 1.16 31.45
C TYR A 79 6.93 1.40 32.51
N LYS A 80 7.13 2.66 32.92
CA LYS A 80 8.07 2.99 34.00
C LYS A 80 7.71 2.28 35.31
N VAL A 81 6.42 2.31 35.70
CA VAL A 81 5.93 1.59 36.89
C VAL A 81 6.14 0.09 36.77
N TYR A 82 5.83 -0.47 35.60
CA TYR A 82 6.01 -1.90 35.33
C TYR A 82 7.47 -2.34 35.48
N MET A 83 8.40 -1.61 34.87
CA MET A 83 9.83 -1.91 34.95
C MET A 83 10.33 -1.90 36.40
N GLU A 84 9.95 -0.89 37.17
CA GLU A 84 10.34 -0.76 38.57
C GLU A 84 9.75 -1.88 39.45
N GLN A 85 8.47 -2.21 39.27
CA GLN A 85 7.78 -3.21 40.08
C GLN A 85 8.23 -4.65 39.71
N THR A 86 8.57 -4.90 38.42
CA THR A 86 8.93 -6.23 37.97
C THR A 86 10.42 -6.50 38.04
N GLY A 87 11.26 -5.46 37.98
CA GLY A 87 12.71 -5.57 37.88
C GLY A 87 13.20 -6.19 36.57
N ARG A 88 12.36 -6.17 35.53
CA ARG A 88 12.68 -6.68 34.21
C ARG A 88 13.35 -5.61 33.36
N ASN A 89 14.09 -6.04 32.36
CA ASN A 89 14.72 -5.13 31.40
C ASN A 89 14.15 -5.36 30.01
N GLU A 90 12.86 -5.04 29.84
CA GLU A 90 12.14 -5.16 28.58
C GLU A 90 12.11 -3.80 27.86
N THR A 91 12.13 -3.81 26.54
CA THR A 91 12.01 -2.59 25.77
C THR A 91 10.55 -2.10 25.74
N LEU A 92 10.36 -0.82 25.50
CA LEU A 92 9.00 -0.25 25.36
C LEU A 92 8.24 -0.90 24.18
N ASP A 93 8.94 -1.35 23.14
CA ASP A 93 8.32 -2.05 22.00
C ASP A 93 7.74 -3.41 22.42
N GLU A 94 8.46 -4.16 23.22
CA GLU A 94 7.99 -5.43 23.78
C GLU A 94 6.80 -5.24 24.73
N PHE A 95 6.84 -4.17 25.52
CA PHE A 95 5.77 -3.82 26.46
C PHE A 95 4.51 -3.25 25.79
N TYR A 96 4.64 -2.54 24.68
CA TYR A 96 3.59 -1.67 24.12
C TYR A 96 2.24 -2.38 23.92
N GLY A 97 2.23 -3.52 23.23
CA GLY A 97 0.98 -4.23 22.91
C GLY A 97 0.22 -4.67 24.14
N TRP A 98 0.89 -5.31 25.07
CA TRP A 98 0.25 -5.79 26.28
C TRP A 98 0.06 -4.69 27.36
N GLY A 99 0.87 -3.64 27.33
CA GLY A 99 0.64 -2.45 28.15
C GLY A 99 -0.67 -1.76 27.81
N GLN A 100 -1.06 -1.70 26.53
CA GLN A 100 -2.38 -1.22 26.12
C GLN A 100 -3.51 -2.09 26.66
N LEU A 101 -3.32 -3.42 26.70
CA LEU A 101 -4.31 -4.33 27.29
C LEU A 101 -4.48 -4.08 28.80
N LEU A 102 -3.38 -3.87 29.52
CA LEU A 102 -3.44 -3.53 30.96
C LEU A 102 -4.17 -2.21 31.19
N LEU A 103 -3.90 -1.17 30.39
CA LEU A 103 -4.62 0.09 30.49
C LEU A 103 -6.12 -0.09 30.28
N ALA A 104 -6.52 -0.91 29.29
CA ALA A 104 -7.93 -1.19 29.03
C ALA A 104 -8.56 -1.98 30.19
N ASP A 105 -7.85 -2.95 30.77
CA ASP A 105 -8.33 -3.71 31.93
C ASP A 105 -8.45 -2.86 33.19
N PHE A 106 -7.50 -1.95 33.44
CA PHE A 106 -7.56 -1.01 34.57
C PHE A 106 -8.71 -0.02 34.42
N ASP A 107 -8.93 0.47 33.19
CA ASP A 107 -10.05 1.34 32.85
C ASP A 107 -11.41 0.63 33.11
N ASP A 108 -11.52 -0.61 32.70
CA ASP A 108 -12.75 -1.40 32.88
C ASP A 108 -13.01 -1.76 34.35
N ILE A 109 -11.96 -2.08 35.13
CA ILE A 109 -12.04 -2.28 36.59
C ILE A 109 -12.61 -1.02 37.27
N ASP A 110 -12.08 0.16 36.94
CA ASP A 110 -12.53 1.40 37.56
C ASP A 110 -13.94 1.82 37.13
N LYS A 111 -14.25 1.72 35.84
CA LYS A 111 -15.60 2.00 35.32
C LYS A 111 -16.67 1.08 35.87
N ASN A 112 -16.32 -0.16 36.18
CA ASN A 112 -17.21 -1.09 36.83
C ASN A 112 -17.07 -1.13 38.35
N MET A 113 -16.24 -0.22 38.95
CA MET A 113 -16.04 -0.12 40.39
C MET A 113 -15.71 -1.47 41.06
N ALA A 114 -14.99 -2.31 40.33
CA ALA A 114 -14.58 -3.58 40.86
C ALA A 114 -13.45 -3.44 41.87
N ASP A 115 -13.38 -4.37 42.82
CA ASP A 115 -12.30 -4.43 43.78
C ASP A 115 -11.04 -5.02 43.10
N ALA A 116 -10.12 -4.14 42.71
CA ALA A 116 -8.92 -4.51 41.98
C ALA A 116 -8.05 -5.51 42.77
N GLU A 117 -7.99 -5.35 44.12
CA GLU A 117 -7.20 -6.28 44.94
C GLU A 117 -7.77 -7.70 44.85
N LYS A 118 -9.08 -7.83 44.90
CA LYS A 118 -9.73 -9.14 44.79
C LYS A 118 -9.67 -9.71 43.39
N VAL A 119 -9.86 -8.88 42.38
CA VAL A 119 -9.74 -9.31 40.98
C VAL A 119 -8.37 -9.91 40.70
N PHE A 120 -7.31 -9.25 41.11
CA PHE A 120 -5.93 -9.73 40.86
C PHE A 120 -5.46 -10.82 41.84
N ARG A 121 -6.08 -10.96 43.01
CA ARG A 121 -5.73 -12.01 43.98
C ARG A 121 -6.33 -13.37 43.62
N ASN A 122 -7.55 -13.42 43.08
CA ASN A 122 -8.31 -14.65 42.89
C ASN A 122 -7.76 -15.63 41.86
N ILE A 123 -6.99 -15.19 40.85
CA ILE A 123 -6.40 -16.13 39.90
C ILE A 123 -5.28 -16.99 40.50
N ARG A 124 -4.70 -16.53 41.63
CA ARG A 124 -3.65 -17.29 42.31
C ARG A 124 -4.15 -18.62 42.88
N ASP A 125 -5.45 -18.70 43.19
CA ASP A 125 -6.08 -19.84 43.84
C ASP A 125 -6.81 -20.78 42.87
N LEU A 126 -6.85 -20.47 41.58
CA LEU A 126 -7.58 -21.26 40.59
C LEU A 126 -6.66 -22.29 39.93
N HIS A 127 -6.82 -23.55 40.29
CA HIS A 127 -6.20 -24.70 39.69
C HIS A 127 -6.55 -24.92 38.20
N GLU A 128 -7.39 -24.06 37.60
CA GLU A 128 -7.90 -24.19 36.24
C GLU A 128 -7.02 -23.54 35.16
N LEU A 129 -5.86 -22.99 35.52
CA LEU A 129 -4.90 -22.47 34.56
C LEU A 129 -4.19 -23.57 33.71
N ASP A 130 -4.51 -24.84 33.92
CA ASP A 130 -3.96 -25.97 33.15
C ASP A 130 -4.49 -26.07 31.72
N THR A 131 -5.63 -25.43 31.43
CA THR A 131 -6.21 -25.38 30.09
C THR A 131 -6.15 -23.96 29.52
N ILE A 132 -5.07 -23.65 28.84
CA ILE A 132 -4.95 -22.43 28.02
C ILE A 132 -5.91 -22.45 26.80
N ASP A 133 -6.88 -23.34 26.78
CA ASP A 133 -7.81 -23.57 25.66
C ASP A 133 -8.86 -22.48 25.47
N TYR A 134 -9.03 -21.57 26.41
CA TYR A 134 -9.98 -20.45 26.31
C TYR A 134 -9.38 -19.18 25.69
N LEU A 135 -8.08 -19.16 25.40
CA LEU A 135 -7.47 -18.03 24.71
C LEU A 135 -7.58 -18.23 23.20
N SER A 136 -7.96 -17.20 22.47
CA SER A 136 -7.93 -17.21 21.00
C SER A 136 -6.49 -17.34 20.48
N ASP A 137 -6.33 -17.83 19.25
CA ASP A 137 -5.00 -17.98 18.63
C ASP A 137 -4.23 -16.66 18.54
N SER A 138 -4.92 -15.55 18.39
CA SER A 138 -4.32 -14.21 18.43
C SER A 138 -3.84 -13.83 19.83
N GLN A 139 -4.58 -14.18 20.87
CA GLN A 139 -4.20 -13.96 22.29
C GLN A 139 -3.04 -14.88 22.68
N LYS A 140 -3.08 -16.14 22.24
CA LYS A 140 -1.94 -17.06 22.39
C LYS A 140 -0.70 -16.54 21.67
N ALA A 141 -0.84 -15.97 20.47
CA ALA A 141 0.27 -15.40 19.73
C ALA A 141 0.84 -14.13 20.41
N GLU A 142 0.01 -13.27 20.99
CA GLU A 142 0.48 -12.07 21.71
C GLU A 142 1.08 -12.43 23.07
N LEU A 143 0.47 -13.35 23.82
CA LEU A 143 1.08 -13.93 25.01
C LEU A 143 2.37 -14.70 24.66
N SER A 144 2.39 -15.42 23.55
CA SER A 144 3.59 -16.09 23.05
C SER A 144 4.68 -15.12 22.63
N ARG A 145 4.34 -13.97 22.02
CA ARG A 145 5.31 -12.90 21.75
C ARG A 145 5.83 -12.25 23.02
N PHE A 146 4.97 -11.98 23.98
CA PHE A 146 5.36 -11.51 25.31
C PHE A 146 6.27 -12.53 26.03
N PHE A 147 6.02 -13.83 25.81
CA PHE A 147 6.80 -14.91 26.38
C PHE A 147 7.83 -15.51 25.38
N ALA A 148 7.90 -15.05 24.11
CA ALA A 148 8.72 -15.65 23.04
C ALA A 148 10.25 -15.53 23.27
N ASN A 149 10.66 -14.65 24.15
CA ASN A 149 12.03 -14.67 24.66
C ASN A 149 12.29 -15.81 25.66
N PHE A 150 11.34 -16.76 25.78
CA PHE A 150 11.36 -17.80 26.78
C PHE A 150 11.18 -19.17 26.14
N THR A 151 12.24 -19.74 25.65
CA THR A 151 12.30 -21.17 25.30
C THR A 151 12.19 -22.01 26.55
N GLY A 152 11.09 -22.73 26.74
CA GLY A 152 10.93 -23.66 27.86
C GLY A 152 9.49 -24.12 28.11
N ASP A 153 9.34 -25.20 28.85
CA ASP A 153 8.08 -25.90 29.16
C ASP A 153 6.88 -25.02 29.59
N SER A 154 5.68 -25.49 29.33
CA SER A 154 4.40 -24.84 29.69
C SER A 154 4.29 -24.49 31.19
N SER A 155 4.97 -25.21 32.06
CA SER A 155 5.03 -24.95 33.51
C SER A 155 5.79 -23.64 33.85
N ILE A 156 6.84 -23.31 33.08
CA ILE A 156 7.65 -22.08 33.26
C ILE A 156 6.86 -20.83 32.83
N LEU A 157 6.09 -20.95 31.77
CA LEU A 157 5.20 -19.88 31.29
C LEU A 157 4.10 -19.56 32.31
N LYS A 158 3.51 -20.61 32.91
CA LYS A 158 2.51 -20.51 33.97
C LYS A 158 3.07 -19.78 35.20
N ASP A 159 4.23 -20.17 35.69
CA ASP A 159 4.88 -19.57 36.86
C ASP A 159 5.24 -18.08 36.62
N ARG A 160 5.62 -17.73 35.41
CA ARG A 160 5.96 -16.33 35.04
C ARG A 160 4.72 -15.48 34.95
N PHE A 161 3.64 -16.01 34.39
CA PHE A 161 2.36 -15.35 34.34
C PHE A 161 1.84 -15.11 35.78
N LEU A 162 1.85 -16.10 36.64
CA LEU A 162 1.41 -15.99 38.02
C LEU A 162 2.27 -14.98 38.83
N ARG A 163 3.58 -14.95 38.58
CA ARG A 163 4.47 -13.92 39.19
C ARG A 163 4.15 -12.51 38.70
N LEU A 164 3.86 -12.34 37.45
CA LEU A 164 3.41 -11.05 36.92
C LEU A 164 2.04 -10.68 37.53
N TRP A 165 1.12 -11.64 37.50
CA TRP A 165 -0.22 -11.45 38.04
C TRP A 165 -0.22 -10.99 39.50
N SER A 166 0.62 -11.59 40.32
CA SER A 166 0.76 -11.19 41.72
C SER A 166 1.25 -9.74 41.93
N LYS A 167 1.84 -9.14 40.91
CA LYS A 167 2.33 -7.74 40.94
C LYS A 167 1.34 -6.76 40.31
N LEU A 168 0.30 -7.22 39.59
CA LEU A 168 -0.58 -6.34 38.83
C LEU A 168 -1.35 -5.36 39.72
N TYR A 169 -1.76 -5.78 40.93
CA TYR A 169 -2.39 -4.85 41.89
C TYR A 169 -1.44 -3.73 42.30
N ASN A 170 -0.17 -4.03 42.58
CA ASN A 170 0.81 -3.02 42.96
C ASN A 170 1.08 -2.05 41.79
N ILE A 171 1.18 -2.62 40.54
CA ILE A 171 1.33 -1.81 39.33
C ILE A 171 0.14 -0.89 39.14
N TYR A 172 -1.08 -1.39 39.29
CA TYR A 172 -2.32 -0.59 39.19
C TYR A 172 -2.33 0.54 40.22
N SER A 173 -2.04 0.23 41.49
CA SER A 173 -2.06 1.21 42.58
C SER A 173 -0.99 2.30 42.44
N GLU A 174 0.25 1.92 42.12
CA GLU A 174 1.36 2.85 41.90
C GLU A 174 1.11 3.69 40.64
N PHE A 175 0.60 3.10 39.55
CA PHE A 175 0.25 3.83 38.33
C PHE A 175 -0.77 4.96 38.62
N LYS A 176 -1.85 4.66 39.35
CA LYS A 176 -2.83 5.67 39.75
C LYS A 176 -2.20 6.75 40.64
N THR A 177 -1.29 6.37 41.52
CA THR A 177 -0.60 7.33 42.38
C THR A 177 0.26 8.29 41.59
N ARG A 178 0.98 7.82 40.56
CA ARG A 178 1.79 8.69 39.70
C ARG A 178 0.95 9.61 38.84
N LEU A 179 -0.12 9.09 38.25
CA LEU A 179 -1.05 9.93 37.49
C LEU A 179 -1.62 11.07 38.37
N ARG A 180 -2.04 10.76 39.61
CA ARG A 180 -2.53 11.80 40.54
C ARG A 180 -1.50 12.88 40.89
N LYS A 181 -0.22 12.49 41.04
CA LYS A 181 0.86 13.45 41.28
C LYS A 181 1.03 14.45 40.14
N GLU A 182 0.71 14.06 38.91
CA GLU A 182 0.74 14.93 37.73
C GLU A 182 -0.63 15.60 37.46
N ASN A 183 -1.63 15.46 38.31
CA ASN A 183 -3.02 15.86 38.08
C ASN A 183 -3.66 15.22 36.85
N LEU A 184 -3.22 14.00 36.51
CA LEU A 184 -3.71 13.23 35.40
C LEU A 184 -4.54 12.03 35.86
N ALA A 185 -5.39 11.54 34.97
CA ALA A 185 -6.13 10.30 35.13
C ALA A 185 -6.46 9.67 33.79
N TYR A 186 -6.62 8.34 33.71
CA TYR A 186 -7.37 7.73 32.62
C TYR A 186 -8.88 7.79 32.91
N GLU A 187 -9.70 7.56 31.94
CA GLU A 187 -11.14 7.86 31.99
C GLU A 187 -11.85 7.15 33.15
N GLY A 188 -11.66 5.83 33.31
CA GLY A 188 -12.27 5.05 34.38
C GLY A 188 -11.82 5.49 35.77
N MET A 189 -10.54 5.82 35.93
CA MET A 189 -10.01 6.36 37.19
C MET A 189 -10.70 7.67 37.56
N LEU A 190 -10.85 8.60 36.61
CA LEU A 190 -11.53 9.88 36.85
C LEU A 190 -12.99 9.67 37.24
N TYR A 191 -13.71 8.80 36.54
CA TYR A 191 -15.12 8.52 36.81
C TYR A 191 -15.30 7.90 38.20
N ARG A 192 -14.45 6.95 38.56
CA ARG A 192 -14.47 6.31 39.86
C ARG A 192 -14.20 7.32 40.99
N ASP A 193 -13.18 8.16 40.80
CA ASP A 193 -12.85 9.21 41.82
C ASP A 193 -14.02 10.16 42.06
N VAL A 194 -14.70 10.61 41.00
CA VAL A 194 -15.89 11.49 41.13
C VAL A 194 -16.98 10.82 41.94
N ILE A 195 -17.25 9.54 41.73
CA ILE A 195 -18.30 8.82 42.48
C ILE A 195 -17.89 8.54 43.92
N GLU A 196 -16.63 8.13 44.15
CA GLU A 196 -16.13 7.84 45.52
C GLU A 196 -16.05 9.10 46.42
N GLN A 197 -15.68 10.23 45.81
CA GLN A 197 -15.63 11.53 46.48
C GLN A 197 -17.00 12.20 46.58
N LYS A 198 -18.06 11.60 46.04
CA LYS A 198 -19.43 12.12 46.01
C LYS A 198 -19.52 13.53 45.41
N GLN A 199 -18.69 13.81 44.43
CA GLN A 199 -18.69 15.07 43.68
C GLN A 199 -19.81 15.05 42.62
N LEU A 200 -21.06 15.21 43.07
CA LEU A 200 -22.22 15.15 42.21
C LEU A 200 -22.41 16.45 41.43
N PRO A 201 -22.85 16.37 40.12
CA PRO A 201 -23.19 17.56 39.38
C PRO A 201 -24.33 18.34 40.02
N ASN A 202 -24.15 19.64 40.25
CA ASN A 202 -25.13 20.53 40.87
C ASN A 202 -25.42 21.82 40.08
N ARG A 203 -24.82 21.95 38.90
CA ARG A 203 -24.92 23.15 38.05
C ARG A 203 -26.33 23.38 37.48
N TYR A 204 -27.07 22.27 37.23
CA TYR A 204 -28.39 22.32 36.60
C TYR A 204 -29.47 21.77 37.57
N ASP A 205 -30.69 22.26 37.40
CA ASP A 205 -31.83 21.83 38.21
C ASP A 205 -32.28 20.41 37.81
N THR A 206 -32.10 20.06 36.52
CA THR A 206 -32.52 18.77 36.02
C THR A 206 -31.51 18.24 34.99
N TYR A 207 -31.16 16.99 35.13
CA TYR A 207 -30.33 16.22 34.20
C TYR A 207 -31.21 15.21 33.44
N ILE A 208 -31.28 15.35 32.13
CA ILE A 208 -32.16 14.58 31.26
C ILE A 208 -31.31 13.62 30.45
N PHE A 209 -31.34 12.32 30.76
CA PHE A 209 -30.54 11.30 30.10
C PHE A 209 -31.33 10.72 28.94
N VAL A 210 -30.77 10.81 27.70
CA VAL A 210 -31.48 10.48 26.48
C VAL A 210 -30.72 9.44 25.68
N GLY A 211 -31.40 8.29 25.42
CA GLY A 211 -30.96 7.26 24.48
C GLY A 211 -29.71 6.48 24.90
N PHE A 212 -29.57 6.25 26.18
CA PHE A 212 -28.58 5.31 26.71
C PHE A 212 -29.03 3.85 26.51
N ASN A 213 -28.06 2.93 26.55
CA ASN A 213 -28.30 1.49 26.51
C ASN A 213 -27.54 0.79 27.64
N VAL A 214 -26.26 0.44 27.42
CA VAL A 214 -25.45 -0.17 28.47
C VAL A 214 -24.93 0.93 29.39
N LEU A 215 -25.09 0.68 30.71
CA LEU A 215 -24.56 1.57 31.75
C LEU A 215 -23.47 0.84 32.53
N GLN A 216 -22.32 1.49 32.68
CA GLN A 216 -21.26 1.04 33.57
C GLN A 216 -21.63 1.35 35.01
N LYS A 217 -21.04 0.70 36.02
CA LYS A 217 -21.42 0.87 37.43
C LYS A 217 -21.23 2.30 37.95
N VAL A 218 -20.21 3.03 37.46
CA VAL A 218 -20.01 4.44 37.75
C VAL A 218 -21.19 5.29 37.27
N GLU A 219 -21.71 5.03 36.06
CA GLU A 219 -22.86 5.73 35.51
C GLU A 219 -24.16 5.36 36.25
N GLN A 220 -24.36 4.08 36.58
CA GLN A 220 -25.50 3.64 37.38
C GLN A 220 -25.54 4.35 38.74
N LYS A 221 -24.41 4.49 39.43
CA LYS A 221 -24.33 5.21 40.70
C LYS A 221 -24.60 6.70 40.53
N LEU A 222 -24.07 7.33 39.48
CA LEU A 222 -24.38 8.72 39.15
C LEU A 222 -25.88 8.91 38.90
N PHE A 223 -26.48 8.07 38.06
CA PHE A 223 -27.92 8.13 37.78
C PHE A 223 -28.77 7.93 39.03
N SER A 224 -28.41 6.96 39.89
CA SER A 224 -29.10 6.69 41.15
C SER A 224 -29.01 7.86 42.11
N ALA A 225 -27.85 8.48 42.24
CA ALA A 225 -27.63 9.63 43.09
C ALA A 225 -28.47 10.85 42.64
N LEU A 226 -28.41 11.21 41.35
CA LEU A 226 -29.22 12.31 40.80
C LEU A 226 -30.72 12.01 40.82
N LYS A 227 -31.10 10.73 40.65
CA LYS A 227 -32.52 10.32 40.86
C LYS A 227 -32.96 10.50 42.28
N SER A 228 -32.16 10.13 43.28
CA SER A 228 -32.52 10.30 44.70
C SER A 228 -32.66 11.78 45.11
N GLU A 229 -31.96 12.68 44.43
CA GLU A 229 -32.11 14.12 44.58
C GLU A 229 -33.31 14.71 43.80
N GLY A 230 -34.05 13.85 43.04
CA GLY A 230 -35.15 14.30 42.18
C GLY A 230 -34.74 15.01 40.91
N LYS A 231 -33.43 15.10 40.62
CA LYS A 231 -32.84 15.86 39.51
C LYS A 231 -32.70 15.09 38.23
N ALA A 232 -32.92 13.76 38.16
CA ALA A 232 -32.75 12.95 36.97
C ALA A 232 -34.06 12.63 36.23
N ARG A 233 -34.04 12.65 34.92
CA ARG A 233 -35.12 12.17 34.03
C ARG A 233 -34.51 11.32 32.95
N PHE A 234 -35.26 10.27 32.47
CA PHE A 234 -34.73 9.25 31.58
C PHE A 234 -35.65 9.05 30.38
N TYR A 235 -35.06 9.09 29.15
CA TYR A 235 -35.73 8.75 27.91
C TYR A 235 -34.96 7.60 27.27
N TRP A 236 -35.60 6.39 27.30
CA TRP A 236 -35.05 5.16 26.74
C TRP A 236 -35.62 4.96 25.36
N ASP A 237 -34.74 4.62 24.38
CA ASP A 237 -35.12 4.31 23.02
C ASP A 237 -35.08 2.79 22.80
N TYR A 238 -36.23 2.17 22.59
CA TYR A 238 -36.36 0.74 22.38
C TYR A 238 -37.58 0.42 21.50
N ASP A 239 -37.74 -0.86 21.12
CA ASP A 239 -38.90 -1.39 20.43
C ASP A 239 -39.31 -2.72 21.06
N HIS A 240 -40.62 -2.97 21.17
CA HIS A 240 -41.14 -4.19 21.79
C HIS A 240 -40.63 -5.46 21.14
N TYR A 241 -40.30 -5.43 19.83
CA TYR A 241 -39.77 -6.57 19.08
C TYR A 241 -38.56 -7.20 19.78
N TYR A 242 -37.58 -6.42 20.15
CA TYR A 242 -36.34 -6.93 20.74
C TYR A 242 -36.28 -6.80 22.28
N MET A 243 -37.40 -6.45 22.90
CA MET A 243 -37.50 -6.47 24.37
C MET A 243 -37.88 -7.88 24.90
N ALA A 244 -38.13 -8.85 24.01
CA ALA A 244 -38.32 -10.25 24.37
C ALA A 244 -37.07 -10.83 25.05
N GLN A 245 -37.25 -11.74 26.03
CA GLN A 245 -36.13 -12.28 26.82
C GLN A 245 -35.06 -13.03 25.98
N SER A 246 -35.43 -13.50 24.78
CA SER A 246 -34.55 -14.22 23.89
C SER A 246 -33.65 -13.32 23.05
N ASN A 247 -33.89 -11.98 23.00
CA ASN A 247 -33.14 -11.07 22.15
C ASN A 247 -32.11 -10.26 22.97
N GLU A 248 -30.87 -10.31 22.55
CA GLU A 248 -29.75 -9.68 23.25
C GLU A 248 -29.84 -8.14 23.27
N ALA A 249 -30.51 -7.54 22.27
CA ALA A 249 -30.59 -6.06 22.14
C ALA A 249 -31.39 -5.43 23.31
N GLY A 250 -32.40 -6.13 23.85
CA GLY A 250 -33.27 -5.64 24.92
C GLY A 250 -32.77 -5.87 26.37
N VAL A 251 -31.75 -6.71 26.54
CA VAL A 251 -31.29 -7.19 27.86
C VAL A 251 -31.03 -6.07 28.87
N TYR A 252 -30.33 -5.05 28.45
CA TYR A 252 -29.95 -3.94 29.37
C TYR A 252 -31.08 -2.98 29.59
N ILE A 253 -31.84 -2.60 28.58
CA ILE A 253 -32.96 -1.68 28.71
C ILE A 253 -34.02 -2.30 29.62
N ASN A 254 -34.33 -3.59 29.50
CA ASN A 254 -35.21 -4.30 30.41
C ASN A 254 -34.81 -4.18 31.89
N LYS A 255 -33.51 -4.24 32.14
CA LYS A 255 -32.97 -4.02 33.50
C LYS A 255 -33.14 -2.58 33.95
N TRP A 256 -32.80 -1.62 33.10
CA TRP A 256 -32.78 -0.20 33.47
C TRP A 256 -34.19 0.38 33.65
N LEU A 257 -35.16 -0.04 32.88
CA LEU A 257 -36.55 0.42 33.02
C LEU A 257 -37.10 0.24 34.43
N ARG A 258 -36.62 -0.76 35.17
CA ARG A 258 -37.02 -0.96 36.59
C ARG A 258 -36.33 0.05 37.52
N ASP A 259 -35.06 0.29 37.33
CA ASP A 259 -34.24 1.15 38.21
C ASP A 259 -34.37 2.64 37.85
N PHE A 260 -34.56 2.93 36.57
CA PHE A 260 -34.62 4.30 36.01
C PHE A 260 -35.85 4.42 35.09
N PRO A 261 -37.02 4.75 35.63
CA PRO A 261 -38.26 4.81 34.90
C PRO A 261 -38.21 5.75 33.70
N ASN A 262 -38.78 5.30 32.59
CA ASN A 262 -38.88 6.08 31.37
C ASN A 262 -39.94 7.16 31.47
N GLU A 263 -39.66 8.33 30.89
CA GLU A 263 -40.64 9.46 30.89
C GLU A 263 -41.79 9.20 29.89
N PHE A 264 -41.62 8.29 28.91
CA PHE A 264 -42.67 7.86 28.01
C PHE A 264 -43.40 6.63 28.58
N ALA A 265 -44.70 6.57 28.37
CA ALA A 265 -45.52 5.40 28.70
C ALA A 265 -45.08 4.18 27.87
N ALA A 266 -45.20 2.99 28.44
CA ALA A 266 -44.78 1.75 27.77
C ALA A 266 -45.59 1.43 26.48
N ASP A 267 -46.83 1.85 26.39
CA ASP A 267 -47.74 1.69 25.25
C ASP A 267 -47.58 2.80 24.18
N ASN A 268 -46.56 3.65 24.29
CA ASN A 268 -46.34 4.69 23.32
C ASN A 268 -46.10 4.07 21.92
N PRO A 269 -46.77 4.57 20.86
CA PRO A 269 -46.61 4.10 19.48
C PRO A 269 -45.18 4.15 18.96
N LEU A 270 -44.30 4.95 19.61
CA LEU A 270 -42.87 5.04 19.30
C LEU A 270 -42.18 3.67 19.41
N TYR A 271 -42.69 2.74 20.23
CA TYR A 271 -42.08 1.43 20.56
C TYR A 271 -42.60 0.24 19.74
N THR A 272 -43.38 0.48 18.69
CA THR A 272 -43.94 -0.55 17.81
C THR A 272 -43.51 -0.40 16.35
N GLY A 273 -42.46 0.36 16.09
CA GLY A 273 -42.00 0.69 14.72
C GLY A 273 -41.32 -0.46 13.99
N PHE A 274 -40.80 -1.44 14.71
CA PHE A 274 -40.01 -2.52 14.09
C PHE A 274 -40.87 -3.43 13.20
N GLU A 275 -42.08 -3.79 13.64
CA GLU A 275 -43.01 -4.61 12.90
C GLU A 275 -43.86 -3.83 11.86
N ALA A 276 -43.72 -2.52 11.79
CA ALA A 276 -44.39 -1.72 10.79
C ALA A 276 -43.94 -2.14 9.36
N ALA A 277 -44.85 -1.92 8.39
CA ALA A 277 -44.56 -2.26 6.99
C ALA A 277 -43.27 -1.58 6.52
N LYS A 278 -42.29 -2.37 6.13
CA LYS A 278 -41.01 -1.93 5.61
C LYS A 278 -40.50 -2.82 4.50
N GLU A 279 -39.75 -2.22 3.60
CA GLU A 279 -39.04 -2.97 2.57
C GLU A 279 -37.64 -3.31 3.08
N VAL A 280 -37.31 -4.59 3.14
CA VAL A 280 -35.98 -5.07 3.57
C VAL A 280 -35.35 -5.86 2.44
N ARG A 281 -34.11 -5.46 2.07
CA ARG A 281 -33.30 -6.13 1.04
C ARG A 281 -31.96 -6.57 1.62
N TYR A 282 -31.59 -7.82 1.38
CA TYR A 282 -30.25 -8.32 1.59
C TYR A 282 -29.55 -8.41 0.25
N VAL A 283 -28.38 -7.84 0.13
CA VAL A 283 -27.64 -7.77 -1.12
C VAL A 283 -26.24 -8.33 -0.92
N SER A 284 -25.95 -9.47 -1.53
CA SER A 284 -24.61 -10.06 -1.54
C SER A 284 -23.77 -9.42 -2.63
N ALA A 285 -22.50 -9.16 -2.34
CA ALA A 285 -21.53 -8.63 -3.28
C ALA A 285 -20.20 -9.38 -3.18
N PRO A 286 -19.50 -9.65 -4.28
CA PRO A 286 -18.19 -10.30 -4.24
C PRO A 286 -17.07 -9.43 -3.66
N THR A 287 -17.20 -8.10 -3.68
CA THR A 287 -16.20 -7.16 -3.17
C THR A 287 -16.83 -5.94 -2.50
N GLU A 288 -16.12 -5.35 -1.54
CA GLU A 288 -16.53 -4.10 -0.90
C GLU A 288 -16.58 -2.92 -1.90
N ASN A 289 -15.73 -2.92 -2.91
CA ASN A 289 -15.76 -1.90 -3.98
C ASN A 289 -17.09 -1.94 -4.75
N LEU A 290 -17.60 -3.14 -5.04
CA LEU A 290 -18.89 -3.26 -5.71
C LEU A 290 -20.05 -2.78 -4.82
N GLN A 291 -19.97 -3.02 -3.51
CA GLN A 291 -20.93 -2.46 -2.55
C GLN A 291 -20.91 -0.92 -2.59
N ALA A 292 -19.72 -0.30 -2.59
CA ALA A 292 -19.61 1.15 -2.67
C ALA A 292 -20.20 1.70 -4.00
N ARG A 293 -19.97 1.02 -5.12
CA ARG A 293 -20.57 1.43 -6.41
C ARG A 293 -22.09 1.35 -6.44
N TYR A 294 -22.66 0.37 -5.75
CA TYR A 294 -24.12 0.23 -5.63
C TYR A 294 -24.77 1.41 -4.89
N VAL A 295 -24.02 2.16 -4.08
CA VAL A 295 -24.52 3.37 -3.39
C VAL A 295 -25.14 4.36 -4.38
N SER A 296 -24.50 4.58 -5.54
CA SER A 296 -25.03 5.49 -6.57
C SER A 296 -26.42 5.05 -7.06
N GLU A 297 -26.53 3.80 -7.47
CA GLU A 297 -27.79 3.26 -7.97
C GLU A 297 -28.89 3.27 -6.90
N TRP A 298 -28.55 2.88 -5.67
CA TRP A 298 -29.48 2.88 -4.55
C TRP A 298 -29.99 4.27 -4.19
N LEU A 299 -29.15 5.30 -4.25
CA LEU A 299 -29.55 6.68 -4.01
C LEU A 299 -30.48 7.22 -5.11
N LEU A 300 -30.21 6.86 -6.37
CA LEU A 300 -31.03 7.27 -7.51
C LEU A 300 -32.36 6.51 -7.57
N GLU A 301 -32.38 5.25 -7.15
CA GLU A 301 -33.60 4.45 -7.10
C GLU A 301 -34.63 5.12 -6.19
N ASN A 302 -35.85 5.36 -6.71
CA ASN A 302 -36.92 6.06 -6.02
C ASN A 302 -36.52 7.47 -5.51
N GLN A 303 -35.45 8.05 -6.06
CA GLN A 303 -34.94 9.39 -5.70
C GLN A 303 -34.67 9.52 -4.18
N ARG A 304 -34.15 8.47 -3.54
CA ARG A 304 -33.91 8.43 -2.09
C ARG A 304 -33.03 9.58 -1.59
N TYR A 305 -32.14 10.12 -2.46
CA TYR A 305 -31.33 11.29 -2.12
C TYR A 305 -32.15 12.55 -1.79
N LYS A 306 -33.38 12.69 -2.37
CA LYS A 306 -34.25 13.85 -2.08
C LYS A 306 -34.80 13.85 -0.65
N ALA A 307 -34.81 12.71 0.03
CA ALA A 307 -35.19 12.67 1.45
C ALA A 307 -34.12 13.31 2.37
N GLY A 308 -32.96 13.70 1.82
CA GLY A 308 -31.91 14.44 2.49
C GLY A 308 -31.47 13.76 3.80
N ARG A 309 -31.60 14.43 4.93
CA ARG A 309 -31.19 13.92 6.26
C ARG A 309 -31.90 12.64 6.72
N HIS A 310 -32.98 12.24 6.07
CA HIS A 310 -33.71 11.00 6.38
C HIS A 310 -33.17 9.80 5.58
N THR A 311 -32.14 10.00 4.76
CA THR A 311 -31.43 8.95 4.04
C THR A 311 -30.03 8.79 4.59
N ALA A 312 -29.69 7.58 5.02
CA ALA A 312 -28.38 7.24 5.59
C ALA A 312 -27.69 6.13 4.81
N VAL A 313 -26.42 6.37 4.46
CA VAL A 313 -25.45 5.37 4.02
C VAL A 313 -24.52 5.09 5.20
N VAL A 314 -24.68 3.91 5.79
CA VAL A 314 -23.98 3.51 7.01
C VAL A 314 -22.92 2.49 6.69
N MET A 315 -21.72 2.67 7.19
CA MET A 315 -20.58 1.78 6.95
C MET A 315 -20.23 1.01 8.22
N CYS A 316 -20.28 -0.33 8.15
CA CYS A 316 -19.70 -1.17 9.19
C CYS A 316 -18.18 -1.21 9.12
N ASN A 317 -17.62 -1.06 7.92
CA ASN A 317 -16.19 -0.84 7.67
C ASN A 317 -15.97 0.61 7.20
N GLU A 318 -15.50 1.47 8.10
CA GLU A 318 -15.28 2.90 7.82
C GLU A 318 -14.14 3.17 6.83
N MET A 319 -13.28 2.17 6.56
CA MET A 319 -12.22 2.28 5.54
C MET A 319 -12.79 2.45 4.13
N LEU A 320 -14.06 2.11 3.90
CA LEU A 320 -14.76 2.33 2.64
C LEU A 320 -15.12 3.79 2.36
N LEU A 321 -14.97 4.69 3.31
CA LEU A 321 -15.43 6.07 3.19
C LEU A 321 -14.98 6.74 1.90
N GLN A 322 -13.70 6.63 1.55
CA GLN A 322 -13.17 7.25 0.33
C GLN A 322 -13.85 6.72 -0.93
N THR A 323 -13.98 5.39 -1.03
CA THR A 323 -14.63 4.76 -2.18
C THR A 323 -16.11 5.15 -2.25
N VAL A 324 -16.80 5.20 -1.12
CA VAL A 324 -18.21 5.62 -1.05
C VAL A 324 -18.39 7.07 -1.51
N ILE A 325 -17.55 8.00 -1.04
CA ILE A 325 -17.63 9.41 -1.45
C ILE A 325 -17.49 9.55 -2.97
N HIS A 326 -16.55 8.82 -3.58
CA HIS A 326 -16.36 8.83 -5.04
C HIS A 326 -17.50 8.17 -5.83
N CYS A 327 -18.35 7.40 -5.16
CA CYS A 327 -19.52 6.76 -5.77
C CYS A 327 -20.83 7.52 -5.51
N ILE A 328 -20.80 8.67 -4.84
CA ILE A 328 -21.98 9.51 -4.68
C ILE A 328 -22.35 10.12 -6.03
N PRO A 329 -23.60 9.99 -6.50
CA PRO A 329 -24.00 10.50 -7.79
C PRO A 329 -24.10 12.04 -7.76
N PRO A 330 -23.87 12.73 -8.90
CA PRO A 330 -23.85 14.20 -8.97
C PRO A 330 -25.20 14.84 -8.68
N GLU A 331 -26.29 14.09 -8.70
CA GLU A 331 -27.64 14.54 -8.35
C GLU A 331 -27.80 14.81 -6.84
N VAL A 332 -26.85 14.38 -6.02
CA VAL A 332 -26.84 14.64 -4.57
C VAL A 332 -26.18 16.00 -4.30
N ASP A 333 -26.99 17.05 -4.20
CA ASP A 333 -26.49 18.42 -3.98
C ASP A 333 -25.81 18.61 -2.63
N THR A 334 -26.28 17.91 -1.60
CA THR A 334 -25.77 18.06 -0.23
C THR A 334 -25.51 16.72 0.42
N LEU A 335 -24.32 16.61 0.98
CA LEU A 335 -23.82 15.41 1.65
C LEU A 335 -23.25 15.78 3.02
N ASN A 336 -23.64 15.05 4.05
CA ASN A 336 -23.04 15.17 5.37
C ASN A 336 -22.24 13.92 5.71
N VAL A 337 -20.93 14.04 5.72
CA VAL A 337 -20.00 12.96 6.08
C VAL A 337 -19.61 13.14 7.54
N THR A 338 -19.85 12.10 8.33
CA THR A 338 -19.69 12.18 9.78
C THR A 338 -18.52 11.39 10.32
N THR A 339 -18.10 10.36 9.61
CA THR A 339 -16.83 9.69 9.84
C THR A 339 -15.69 10.59 9.39
N GLY A 340 -14.70 10.81 10.23
CA GLY A 340 -13.53 11.60 9.84
C GLY A 340 -12.75 10.89 8.72
N TYR A 341 -12.14 11.68 7.84
CA TYR A 341 -11.26 11.14 6.80
C TYR A 341 -9.99 10.56 7.46
N PRO A 342 -9.65 9.27 7.24
CA PRO A 342 -8.48 8.66 7.87
C PRO A 342 -7.18 9.37 7.47
N LEU A 343 -6.39 9.81 8.45
CA LEU A 343 -5.10 10.46 8.18
C LEU A 343 -4.16 9.55 7.38
N SER A 344 -4.25 8.23 7.60
CA SER A 344 -3.47 7.21 6.88
C SER A 344 -3.69 7.21 5.37
N GLN A 345 -4.86 7.66 4.89
CA GLN A 345 -5.21 7.70 3.47
C GLN A 345 -4.88 9.06 2.82
N THR A 346 -4.28 9.98 3.55
CA THR A 346 -3.93 11.30 3.02
C THR A 346 -2.57 11.31 2.33
N PRO A 347 -2.36 12.19 1.32
CA PRO A 347 -1.06 12.33 0.69
C PRO A 347 0.05 12.74 1.67
N ILE A 348 -0.23 13.50 2.72
CA ILE A 348 0.79 13.86 3.70
C ILE A 348 1.32 12.64 4.46
N SER A 349 0.47 11.63 4.74
CA SER A 349 0.90 10.39 5.36
C SER A 349 1.89 9.63 4.46
N SER A 350 1.54 9.45 3.19
CA SER A 350 2.45 8.78 2.24
C SER A 350 3.75 9.55 2.07
N MET A 351 3.70 10.90 2.04
CA MET A 351 4.90 11.75 1.98
C MET A 351 5.81 11.55 3.18
N VAL A 352 5.27 11.55 4.40
CA VAL A 352 6.06 11.33 5.61
C VAL A 352 6.69 9.94 5.62
N TRP A 353 5.96 8.90 5.17
CA TRP A 353 6.54 7.56 5.02
C TRP A 353 7.68 7.51 4.01
N GLN A 354 7.56 8.21 2.86
CA GLN A 354 8.65 8.31 1.89
C GLN A 354 9.86 9.08 2.46
N LEU A 355 9.63 10.12 3.25
CA LEU A 355 10.69 10.85 3.94
C LEU A 355 11.41 9.97 4.98
N ILE A 356 10.66 9.16 5.73
CA ILE A 356 11.24 8.18 6.66
C ILE A 356 12.08 7.16 5.89
N ALA A 357 11.55 6.58 4.81
CA ALA A 357 12.25 5.62 3.97
C ALA A 357 13.53 6.22 3.36
N LEU A 358 13.49 7.50 2.93
CA LEU A 358 14.67 8.20 2.42
C LEU A 358 15.79 8.30 3.47
N GLN A 359 15.45 8.60 4.72
CA GLN A 359 16.44 8.75 5.81
C GLN A 359 16.99 7.42 6.32
N THR A 360 16.26 6.32 6.15
CA THR A 360 16.63 5.00 6.68
C THR A 360 17.14 4.07 5.58
N GLU A 361 16.27 3.61 4.72
CA GLU A 361 16.59 2.65 3.65
C GLU A 361 17.26 3.33 2.44
N GLY A 362 16.92 4.61 2.24
CA GLY A 362 17.39 5.40 1.11
C GLY A 362 18.78 5.99 1.26
N PHE A 363 19.35 6.01 2.46
CA PHE A 363 20.67 6.57 2.69
C PHE A 363 21.75 5.48 2.75
N SER A 364 22.78 5.63 1.94
CA SER A 364 23.97 4.79 1.98
C SER A 364 25.06 5.49 2.82
N ALA A 365 25.31 5.01 4.02
CA ALA A 365 26.37 5.54 4.87
C ALA A 365 27.78 5.37 4.24
N GLN A 366 27.96 4.38 3.36
CA GLN A 366 29.22 4.11 2.68
C GLN A 366 29.51 5.15 1.61
N GLU A 367 28.49 5.58 0.86
CA GLU A 367 28.61 6.57 -0.22
C GLU A 367 28.36 8.02 0.28
N GLY A 368 27.85 8.20 1.50
CA GLY A 368 27.40 9.49 2.01
C GLY A 368 26.30 10.12 1.15
N ALA A 369 25.43 9.30 0.56
CA ALA A 369 24.53 9.70 -0.50
C ALA A 369 23.17 8.99 -0.41
N TYR A 370 22.14 9.61 -0.97
CA TYR A 370 20.83 9.00 -1.14
C TYR A 370 20.77 8.10 -2.37
N ARG A 371 20.04 7.01 -2.31
CA ARG A 371 19.72 6.16 -3.46
C ARG A 371 18.66 6.83 -4.31
N LEU A 372 18.85 6.82 -5.63
CA LEU A 372 17.94 7.45 -6.58
C LEU A 372 16.50 6.98 -6.41
N GLN A 373 16.27 5.69 -6.18
CA GLN A 373 14.93 5.12 -6.04
C GLN A 373 14.11 5.82 -4.95
N GLN A 374 14.62 5.86 -3.71
CA GLN A 374 13.92 6.46 -2.59
C GLN A 374 13.80 7.98 -2.75
N LEU A 375 14.82 8.61 -3.28
CA LEU A 375 14.76 10.04 -3.60
C LEU A 375 13.72 10.34 -4.68
N ALA A 376 13.64 9.52 -5.74
CA ALA A 376 12.66 9.67 -6.81
C ALA A 376 11.21 9.51 -6.30
N HIS A 377 10.96 8.59 -5.35
CA HIS A 377 9.65 8.47 -4.70
C HIS A 377 9.24 9.76 -3.98
N VAL A 378 10.16 10.41 -3.28
CA VAL A 378 9.92 11.70 -2.61
C VAL A 378 9.69 12.82 -3.63
N LEU A 379 10.53 12.91 -4.67
CA LEU A 379 10.43 13.97 -5.69
C LEU A 379 9.18 13.85 -6.57
N ARG A 380 8.78 12.63 -6.94
CA ARG A 380 7.55 12.36 -7.74
C ARG A 380 6.26 12.50 -6.94
N HIS A 381 6.37 12.52 -5.61
CA HIS A 381 5.19 12.62 -4.77
C HIS A 381 4.47 13.96 -5.02
N PRO A 382 3.09 13.99 -5.05
CA PRO A 382 2.34 15.24 -5.28
C PRO A 382 2.72 16.41 -4.37
N TYR A 383 3.22 16.12 -3.17
CA TYR A 383 3.70 17.13 -2.23
C TYR A 383 5.21 17.42 -2.33
N GLY A 384 5.94 16.73 -3.22
CA GLY A 384 7.35 16.98 -3.50
C GLY A 384 7.63 18.42 -3.92
N LYS A 385 6.71 19.02 -4.69
CA LYS A 385 6.79 20.43 -5.12
C LYS A 385 6.79 21.45 -3.96
N TYR A 386 6.27 21.06 -2.79
CA TYR A 386 6.23 21.92 -1.61
C TYR A 386 7.45 21.79 -0.70
N LEU A 387 8.41 20.92 -1.03
CA LEU A 387 9.65 20.77 -0.25
C LEU A 387 10.65 21.94 -0.45
N GLY A 388 10.35 22.89 -1.33
CA GLY A 388 11.27 23.99 -1.65
C GLY A 388 12.42 23.59 -2.57
N ILE A 389 12.24 22.49 -3.30
CA ILE A 389 13.17 21.92 -4.28
C ILE A 389 12.44 21.92 -5.61
N ASP A 390 13.15 22.26 -6.70
CA ASP A 390 12.61 22.02 -8.04
C ASP A 390 12.68 20.51 -8.36
N ALA A 391 11.68 19.80 -7.83
CA ALA A 391 11.64 18.35 -7.82
C ALA A 391 11.63 17.75 -9.24
N ASN A 392 10.92 18.41 -10.18
CA ASN A 392 10.78 17.90 -11.55
C ASN A 392 12.08 18.05 -12.34
N ASN A 393 12.72 19.23 -12.27
CA ASN A 393 13.99 19.48 -12.96
C ASN A 393 15.10 18.63 -12.37
N LEU A 394 15.20 18.57 -11.03
CA LEU A 394 16.19 17.72 -10.37
C LEU A 394 16.04 16.25 -10.79
N LEU A 395 14.80 15.73 -10.81
CA LEU A 395 14.56 14.34 -11.20
C LEU A 395 14.94 14.08 -12.67
N ALA A 396 14.59 14.99 -13.58
CA ALA A 396 14.95 14.90 -14.99
C ALA A 396 16.48 14.94 -15.22
N GLU A 397 17.18 15.81 -14.50
CA GLU A 397 18.65 15.85 -14.50
C GLU A 397 19.25 14.54 -14.02
N LEU A 398 18.82 14.03 -12.87
CA LEU A 398 19.33 12.79 -12.27
C LEU A 398 19.09 11.57 -13.16
N GLN A 399 17.95 11.51 -13.83
CA GLN A 399 17.64 10.42 -14.78
C GLN A 399 18.50 10.52 -16.05
N THR A 400 18.74 11.73 -16.54
CA THR A 400 19.59 11.96 -17.72
C THR A 400 21.05 11.60 -17.42
N GLU A 401 21.52 11.97 -16.22
CA GLU A 401 22.87 11.66 -15.77
C GLU A 401 23.05 10.20 -15.33
N LYS A 402 21.97 9.44 -15.23
CA LYS A 402 21.92 8.04 -14.75
C LYS A 402 22.69 7.82 -13.44
N GLN A 403 22.58 8.76 -12.51
CA GLN A 403 23.22 8.66 -11.20
C GLN A 403 22.35 7.87 -10.23
N TYR A 404 22.87 6.80 -9.65
CA TYR A 404 22.14 5.99 -8.67
C TYR A 404 22.35 6.42 -7.22
N TYR A 405 23.47 7.09 -6.93
CA TYR A 405 23.79 7.65 -5.63
C TYR A 405 23.94 9.16 -5.74
N ILE A 406 23.06 9.87 -5.07
CA ILE A 406 22.94 11.32 -5.12
C ILE A 406 23.44 11.93 -3.83
N LYS A 407 24.47 12.76 -3.90
CA LYS A 407 25.02 13.42 -2.73
C LYS A 407 23.99 14.34 -2.08
N VAL A 408 23.96 14.33 -0.74
CA VAL A 408 22.98 15.04 0.09
C VAL A 408 22.89 16.52 -0.28
N GLU A 409 24.01 17.16 -0.57
CA GLU A 409 24.10 18.59 -0.93
C GLU A 409 23.30 18.96 -2.18
N ARG A 410 23.19 18.04 -3.17
CA ARG A 410 22.40 18.27 -4.39
C ARG A 410 20.89 18.27 -4.12
N THR A 411 20.47 17.56 -3.10
CA THR A 411 19.03 17.35 -2.80
C THR A 411 18.44 18.44 -1.92
N ARG A 412 19.28 19.23 -1.21
CA ARG A 412 18.88 20.14 -0.13
C ARG A 412 18.15 19.46 1.03
N LEU A 413 17.98 18.14 1.00
CA LEU A 413 17.40 17.33 2.08
C LEU A 413 18.56 16.85 2.95
N LYS A 414 18.70 17.43 4.14
CA LYS A 414 19.75 17.00 5.08
C LYS A 414 19.53 15.57 5.51
N HIS A 415 20.61 14.80 5.54
CA HIS A 415 20.59 13.52 6.24
C HIS A 415 20.65 13.75 7.75
N VAL A 416 19.94 12.92 8.48
CA VAL A 416 19.84 12.99 9.94
C VAL A 416 20.40 11.69 10.51
N ASP A 417 21.56 11.78 11.12
CA ASP A 417 22.13 10.69 11.90
C ASP A 417 21.34 10.48 13.20
N LYS A 418 21.40 9.25 13.75
CA LYS A 418 20.75 8.92 15.03
C LYS A 418 20.99 10.01 16.10
N PRO A 419 20.00 10.32 16.99
CA PRO A 419 18.89 9.49 17.45
C PRO A 419 17.57 9.71 16.71
N VAL A 420 16.58 8.86 17.01
CA VAL A 420 15.21 8.93 16.45
C VAL A 420 14.55 10.28 16.72
N GLU A 421 14.85 10.93 17.84
CA GLU A 421 14.40 12.27 18.17
C GLU A 421 14.79 13.30 17.09
N ALA A 422 16.02 13.24 16.60
CA ALA A 422 16.49 14.13 15.54
C ALA A 422 15.75 13.87 14.22
N LEU A 423 15.41 12.60 13.92
CA LEU A 423 14.58 12.25 12.77
C LEU A 423 13.18 12.86 12.89
N VAL A 424 12.55 12.73 14.05
CA VAL A 424 11.20 13.28 14.28
C VAL A 424 11.24 14.81 14.20
N GLU A 425 12.25 15.47 14.78
CA GLU A 425 12.44 16.92 14.66
C GLU A 425 12.61 17.36 13.18
N TRP A 426 13.36 16.60 12.39
CA TRP A 426 13.50 16.85 10.96
C TRP A 426 12.18 16.66 10.21
N LEU A 427 11.40 15.61 10.52
CA LEU A 427 10.08 15.39 9.94
C LEU A 427 9.11 16.53 10.25
N VAL A 428 9.11 17.04 11.50
CA VAL A 428 8.33 18.23 11.90
C VAL A 428 8.70 19.43 11.01
N LYS A 429 10.00 19.67 10.77
CA LYS A 429 10.47 20.74 9.89
C LYS A 429 10.01 20.54 8.45
N MET A 430 10.06 19.31 7.93
CA MET A 430 9.60 19.01 6.57
C MET A 430 8.10 19.23 6.40
N VAL A 431 7.28 18.71 7.33
CA VAL A 431 5.83 18.93 7.31
C VAL A 431 5.49 20.42 7.41
N ARG A 432 6.20 21.17 8.26
CA ARG A 432 6.05 22.64 8.35
C ARG A 432 6.41 23.32 7.02
N THR A 433 7.50 22.90 6.37
CA THR A 433 7.90 23.43 5.06
C THR A 433 6.83 23.17 4.01
N ILE A 434 6.28 21.95 3.95
CA ILE A 434 5.17 21.60 3.05
C ILE A 434 3.95 22.48 3.33
N ALA A 435 3.60 22.69 4.60
CA ALA A 435 2.47 23.55 4.99
C ALA A 435 2.69 25.00 4.55
N THR A 436 3.88 25.54 4.78
CA THR A 436 4.22 26.93 4.47
C THR A 436 4.24 27.18 2.96
N ASN A 437 4.91 26.31 2.20
CA ASN A 437 5.00 26.44 0.74
C ASN A 437 3.67 26.07 0.03
N GLY A 438 2.82 25.32 0.69
CA GLY A 438 1.47 24.98 0.22
C GLY A 438 0.36 25.92 0.74
N ALA A 439 0.68 27.04 1.36
CA ALA A 439 -0.30 27.94 2.00
C ALA A 439 -1.34 28.50 1.01
N GLU A 440 -0.99 28.65 -0.26
CA GLU A 440 -1.93 29.07 -1.31
C GLU A 440 -2.87 27.95 -1.79
N ASN A 441 -2.67 26.74 -1.33
CA ASN A 441 -3.56 25.63 -1.63
C ASN A 441 -4.81 25.70 -0.74
N HIS A 442 -5.91 26.15 -1.31
CA HIS A 442 -7.19 26.30 -0.61
C HIS A 442 -7.94 24.98 -0.36
N ASN A 443 -7.34 23.83 -0.68
CA ASN A 443 -7.92 22.52 -0.38
C ASN A 443 -7.92 22.26 1.12
N GLN A 444 -9.11 22.22 1.73
CA GLN A 444 -9.30 21.98 3.17
C GLN A 444 -8.64 20.67 3.64
N LEU A 445 -8.71 19.60 2.83
CA LEU A 445 -8.08 18.32 3.17
C LEU A 445 -6.56 18.47 3.26
N PHE A 446 -5.93 19.25 2.37
CA PHE A 446 -4.50 19.54 2.44
C PHE A 446 -4.14 20.26 3.76
N GLN A 447 -4.85 21.33 4.08
CA GLN A 447 -4.59 22.16 5.26
C GLN A 447 -4.78 21.35 6.55
N GLU A 448 -5.94 20.69 6.70
CA GLU A 448 -6.26 19.93 7.90
C GLU A 448 -5.36 18.69 8.07
N SER A 449 -5.10 17.95 7.00
CA SER A 449 -4.23 16.78 7.09
C SER A 449 -2.80 17.14 7.46
N THR A 450 -2.28 18.21 6.87
CA THR A 450 -0.93 18.70 7.17
C THR A 450 -0.84 19.22 8.62
N PHE A 451 -1.86 19.95 9.08
CA PHE A 451 -1.94 20.41 10.47
C PHE A 451 -2.03 19.24 11.46
N ARG A 452 -2.85 18.22 11.20
CA ARG A 452 -2.96 17.04 12.04
C ARG A 452 -1.66 16.24 12.10
N MET A 453 -1.00 16.07 10.94
CA MET A 453 0.30 15.42 10.89
C MET A 453 1.36 16.19 11.69
N TYR A 454 1.40 17.51 11.52
CA TYR A 454 2.30 18.38 12.29
C TYR A 454 2.07 18.24 13.78
N THR A 455 0.82 18.30 14.24
CA THR A 455 0.45 18.17 15.66
C THR A 455 0.85 16.81 16.23
N LEU A 456 0.63 15.73 15.44
CA LEU A 456 0.98 14.36 15.84
C LEU A 456 2.50 14.19 16.02
N LEU A 457 3.29 14.67 15.05
CA LEU A 457 4.75 14.59 15.12
C LEU A 457 5.33 15.45 16.25
N ASN A 458 4.79 16.67 16.48
CA ASN A 458 5.21 17.50 17.61
C ASN A 458 4.93 16.85 18.96
N LYS A 459 3.77 16.23 19.11
CA LYS A 459 3.42 15.50 20.31
C LYS A 459 4.41 14.37 20.61
N LEU A 460 4.78 13.60 19.59
CA LEU A 460 5.82 12.58 19.75
C LEU A 460 7.17 13.18 20.13
N LEU A 461 7.53 14.30 19.50
CA LEU A 461 8.78 15.00 19.79
C LEU A 461 8.83 15.53 21.23
N GLU A 462 7.74 16.10 21.72
CA GLU A 462 7.61 16.56 23.10
C GLU A 462 7.82 15.43 24.09
N LEU A 463 7.13 14.29 23.92
CA LEU A 463 7.28 13.11 24.76
C LEU A 463 8.71 12.54 24.77
N MET A 464 9.40 12.62 23.62
CA MET A 464 10.81 12.23 23.52
C MET A 464 11.73 13.20 24.27
N LYS A 465 11.49 14.52 24.12
CA LYS A 465 12.29 15.56 24.78
C LYS A 465 12.09 15.60 26.31
N GLU A 466 10.89 15.30 26.79
CA GLU A 466 10.60 15.16 28.21
C GLU A 466 11.20 13.88 28.82
N GLY A 467 11.72 12.97 27.99
CA GLY A 467 12.24 11.68 28.44
C GLY A 467 11.17 10.68 28.84
N ASP A 468 9.92 10.96 28.50
CA ASP A 468 8.82 10.03 28.74
C ASP A 468 8.80 8.91 27.72
N LEU A 469 9.09 9.22 26.46
CA LEU A 469 9.14 8.25 25.35
C LEU A 469 10.59 7.99 24.93
N MET A 470 11.13 6.83 25.33
CA MET A 470 12.41 6.31 24.84
C MET A 470 12.13 5.28 23.74
N ALA A 471 12.17 5.72 22.49
CA ALA A 471 11.86 4.85 21.35
C ALA A 471 13.10 4.63 20.46
N ASP A 472 13.34 3.39 20.09
CA ASP A 472 14.19 3.07 18.95
C ASP A 472 13.42 3.26 17.63
N PHE A 473 14.07 3.02 16.51
CA PHE A 473 13.46 3.23 15.20
C PHE A 473 12.28 2.25 14.93
N VAL A 474 12.35 1.03 15.39
CA VAL A 474 11.30 0.01 15.21
C VAL A 474 10.05 0.42 15.99
N MET A 475 10.24 0.81 17.26
CA MET A 475 9.18 1.32 18.12
C MET A 475 8.54 2.59 17.54
N PHE A 476 9.37 3.54 17.07
CA PHE A 476 8.85 4.76 16.42
C PHE A 476 7.97 4.43 15.21
N ARG A 477 8.41 3.56 14.30
CA ARG A 477 7.61 3.17 13.12
C ARG A 477 6.27 2.56 13.53
N ARG A 478 6.27 1.67 14.51
CA ARG A 478 5.06 0.99 15.01
C ARG A 478 4.10 1.99 15.63
N LEU A 479 4.59 2.82 16.53
CA LEU A 479 3.81 3.85 17.21
C LEU A 479 3.23 4.87 16.22
N PHE A 480 4.06 5.36 15.30
CA PHE A 480 3.65 6.28 14.27
C PHE A 480 2.57 5.69 13.35
N SER A 481 2.74 4.42 12.93
CA SER A 481 1.74 3.71 12.13
C SER A 481 0.39 3.61 12.85
N GLN A 482 0.38 3.26 14.13
CA GLN A 482 -0.84 3.16 14.92
C GLN A 482 -1.52 4.52 15.11
N LEU A 483 -0.75 5.56 15.39
CA LEU A 483 -1.28 6.91 15.58
C LEU A 483 -1.91 7.46 14.30
N ILE A 484 -1.26 7.26 13.16
CA ILE A 484 -1.83 7.64 11.86
C ILE A 484 -3.12 6.86 11.58
N ALA A 485 -3.15 5.57 11.86
CA ALA A 485 -4.32 4.72 11.64
C ALA A 485 -5.50 5.10 12.54
N SER A 486 -5.24 5.57 13.77
CA SER A 486 -6.28 5.98 14.72
C SER A 486 -6.68 7.45 14.58
N THR A 487 -5.93 8.26 13.83
CA THR A 487 -6.21 9.69 13.66
C THR A 487 -7.10 9.91 12.44
N SER A 488 -8.17 10.67 12.64
CA SER A 488 -9.07 11.09 11.57
C SER A 488 -9.18 12.61 11.48
N ILE A 489 -9.47 13.08 10.26
CA ILE A 489 -9.66 14.50 9.94
C ILE A 489 -11.16 14.74 9.90
N PRO A 490 -11.72 15.62 10.73
CA PRO A 490 -13.14 15.91 10.69
C PRO A 490 -13.51 16.63 9.40
N PHE A 491 -14.64 16.28 8.80
CA PHE A 491 -15.23 17.08 7.74
C PHE A 491 -15.94 18.28 8.34
N HIS A 492 -15.65 19.46 7.83
CA HIS A 492 -16.35 20.69 8.17
C HIS A 492 -17.53 20.86 7.19
N GLY A 493 -18.73 20.73 7.69
CA GLY A 493 -19.96 20.90 6.94
C GLY A 493 -21.11 21.31 7.83
N GLU A 494 -22.26 21.67 7.24
CA GLU A 494 -23.47 21.89 8.01
C GLU A 494 -24.02 20.56 8.54
N PRO A 495 -23.91 20.27 9.84
CA PRO A 495 -24.41 19.02 10.37
C PRO A 495 -25.93 18.91 10.17
N ALA A 496 -26.40 17.69 9.94
CA ALA A 496 -27.81 17.35 9.77
C ALA A 496 -28.50 17.89 8.48
N ARG A 497 -27.76 18.24 7.44
CA ARG A 497 -28.29 18.52 6.10
C ARG A 497 -27.83 17.47 5.09
N GLY A 498 -28.63 17.25 4.06
CA GLY A 498 -28.33 16.32 2.95
C GLY A 498 -28.30 14.85 3.35
N VAL A 499 -27.84 14.00 2.45
CA VAL A 499 -27.66 12.56 2.66
C VAL A 499 -26.58 12.33 3.73
N GLN A 500 -26.87 11.44 4.67
CA GLN A 500 -25.97 11.17 5.80
C GLN A 500 -25.08 9.98 5.47
N VAL A 501 -23.74 10.17 5.41
CA VAL A 501 -22.74 9.11 5.29
C VAL A 501 -22.01 8.97 6.64
N MET A 502 -22.14 7.80 7.27
CA MET A 502 -21.69 7.65 8.66
C MET A 502 -21.29 6.22 9.01
N GLY A 503 -20.53 6.07 10.09
CA GLY A 503 -20.30 4.79 10.72
C GLY A 503 -21.48 4.37 11.61
N VAL A 504 -21.49 3.10 12.03
CA VAL A 504 -22.57 2.56 12.86
C VAL A 504 -22.73 3.31 14.19
N LEU A 505 -21.60 3.67 14.81
CA LEU A 505 -21.63 4.34 16.11
C LEU A 505 -22.20 5.78 16.07
N GLU A 506 -22.13 6.43 14.92
CA GLU A 506 -22.66 7.77 14.71
C GLU A 506 -24.19 7.76 14.53
N THR A 507 -24.80 6.60 14.23
CA THR A 507 -26.25 6.47 14.07
C THR A 507 -27.04 6.49 15.37
N ARG A 508 -26.36 6.51 16.52
CA ARG A 508 -26.99 6.48 17.84
C ARG A 508 -28.00 7.62 17.99
N ASN A 509 -29.20 7.28 18.46
CA ASN A 509 -30.31 8.21 18.68
C ASN A 509 -30.84 8.91 17.42
N LEU A 510 -30.40 8.51 16.23
CA LEU A 510 -30.87 9.08 14.96
C LEU A 510 -31.77 8.08 14.24
N ASP A 511 -32.86 8.55 13.67
CA ASP A 511 -33.80 7.77 12.89
C ASP A 511 -33.78 8.19 11.42
N PHE A 512 -33.81 7.19 10.52
CA PHE A 512 -33.78 7.39 9.10
C PHE A 512 -34.96 6.66 8.42
N GLU A 513 -35.43 7.22 7.32
CA GLU A 513 -36.46 6.61 6.50
C GLU A 513 -35.86 5.57 5.55
N ASN A 514 -34.70 5.90 4.97
CA ASN A 514 -33.94 5.07 4.06
C ASN A 514 -32.58 4.74 4.68
N VAL A 515 -32.27 3.47 4.84
CA VAL A 515 -31.02 2.98 5.40
C VAL A 515 -30.35 2.03 4.42
N LEU A 516 -29.12 2.36 4.06
CA LEU A 516 -28.19 1.47 3.36
C LEU A 516 -27.03 1.15 4.30
N LEU A 517 -26.87 -0.12 4.64
CA LEU A 517 -25.78 -0.58 5.50
C LEU A 517 -24.77 -1.37 4.67
N LEU A 518 -23.51 -0.92 4.64
CA LEU A 518 -22.43 -1.53 3.86
C LEU A 518 -21.54 -2.39 4.74
N SER A 519 -20.97 -3.43 4.16
CA SER A 519 -20.03 -4.37 4.82
C SER A 519 -20.60 -5.00 6.09
N CYS A 520 -21.89 -5.37 6.07
CA CYS A 520 -22.57 -6.00 7.20
C CYS A 520 -22.19 -7.49 7.31
N ASN A 521 -20.88 -7.72 7.49
CA ASN A 521 -20.29 -9.05 7.62
C ASN A 521 -20.03 -9.38 9.08
N GLU A 522 -19.92 -10.68 9.37
CA GLU A 522 -19.41 -11.15 10.64
C GLU A 522 -17.98 -10.60 10.87
N GLY A 523 -17.71 -10.09 12.07
CA GLY A 523 -16.46 -9.39 12.41
C GLY A 523 -16.47 -7.88 12.16
N ASN A 524 -17.34 -7.37 11.27
CA ASN A 524 -17.60 -5.94 11.11
C ASN A 524 -18.85 -5.52 11.91
N MET A 525 -19.84 -6.41 11.95
CA MET A 525 -21.08 -6.22 12.70
C MET A 525 -21.50 -7.56 13.35
N PRO A 526 -21.16 -7.81 14.60
CA PRO A 526 -20.45 -6.94 15.56
C PRO A 526 -18.95 -6.80 15.29
N LYS A 527 -18.39 -5.63 15.62
CA LYS A 527 -16.97 -5.35 15.47
C LYS A 527 -16.20 -5.62 16.76
N GLY A 528 -15.04 -6.26 16.66
CA GLY A 528 -14.11 -6.37 17.78
C GLY A 528 -14.61 -7.24 18.95
N VAL A 529 -15.35 -8.31 18.65
CA VAL A 529 -15.90 -9.24 19.64
C VAL A 529 -14.85 -10.28 20.09
N SER A 530 -13.57 -9.91 20.12
CA SER A 530 -12.53 -10.75 20.70
C SER A 530 -12.23 -10.28 22.14
N ASP A 531 -12.11 -11.22 23.08
CA ASP A 531 -11.62 -10.93 24.43
C ASP A 531 -10.09 -10.82 24.42
N VAL A 532 -9.60 -9.62 24.07
CA VAL A 532 -8.20 -9.31 24.27
C VAL A 532 -8.12 -8.66 25.66
N SER A 533 -7.86 -9.45 26.69
CA SER A 533 -7.76 -9.01 28.08
C SER A 533 -6.87 -9.94 28.88
N PHE A 534 -6.15 -9.42 29.88
CA PHE A 534 -5.45 -10.24 30.84
C PHE A 534 -6.38 -10.90 31.85
N ILE A 535 -7.56 -10.32 32.08
CA ILE A 535 -8.53 -10.81 33.04
C ILE A 535 -9.39 -11.89 32.37
N PRO A 536 -9.35 -13.16 32.82
CA PRO A 536 -10.12 -14.23 32.25
C PRO A 536 -11.64 -13.97 32.27
N HIS A 537 -12.36 -14.51 31.29
CA HIS A 537 -13.79 -14.29 31.10
C HIS A 537 -14.63 -14.58 32.37
N PHE A 538 -14.36 -15.68 33.07
CA PHE A 538 -15.08 -16.04 34.27
C PHE A 538 -14.83 -15.06 35.42
N VAL A 539 -13.62 -14.51 35.56
CA VAL A 539 -13.31 -13.47 36.56
C VAL A 539 -14.05 -12.17 36.18
N ARG A 540 -14.04 -11.81 34.91
CA ARG A 540 -14.79 -10.65 34.40
C ARG A 540 -16.27 -10.76 34.76
N LYS A 541 -16.87 -11.95 34.51
CA LYS A 541 -18.26 -12.22 34.83
C LYS A 541 -18.54 -12.16 36.35
N ALA A 542 -17.65 -12.76 37.15
CA ALA A 542 -17.80 -12.80 38.62
C ALA A 542 -17.75 -11.40 39.27
N TYR A 543 -16.88 -10.51 38.77
CA TYR A 543 -16.74 -9.16 39.29
C TYR A 543 -17.55 -8.09 38.53
N GLY A 544 -18.35 -8.53 37.55
CA GLY A 544 -19.22 -7.66 36.76
C GLY A 544 -18.48 -6.69 35.88
N LEU A 545 -17.32 -7.11 35.36
CA LEU A 545 -16.56 -6.41 34.33
C LEU A 545 -17.18 -6.64 32.94
N THR A 546 -16.81 -5.86 31.97
CA THR A 546 -17.31 -5.96 30.60
C THR A 546 -16.93 -7.31 29.98
N THR A 547 -17.90 -8.09 29.47
CA THR A 547 -17.70 -9.36 28.80
C THR A 547 -17.97 -9.25 27.29
N ILE A 548 -17.66 -10.33 26.53
CA ILE A 548 -18.03 -10.43 25.10
C ILE A 548 -19.55 -10.28 24.95
N ASP A 549 -20.34 -10.93 25.79
CA ASP A 549 -21.80 -10.86 25.71
C ASP A 549 -22.32 -9.41 25.82
N ASN A 550 -21.67 -8.60 26.65
CA ASN A 550 -21.98 -7.18 26.75
C ASN A 550 -21.71 -6.45 25.42
N LYS A 551 -20.57 -6.72 24.80
CA LYS A 551 -20.22 -6.10 23.52
C LYS A 551 -21.19 -6.53 22.40
N VAL A 552 -21.52 -7.83 22.33
CA VAL A 552 -22.52 -8.34 21.36
C VAL A 552 -23.87 -7.65 21.57
N SER A 553 -24.36 -7.57 22.81
CA SER A 553 -25.63 -6.89 23.11
C SER A 553 -25.66 -5.44 22.70
N VAL A 554 -24.56 -4.70 22.88
CA VAL A 554 -24.44 -3.31 22.43
C VAL A 554 -24.58 -3.19 20.91
N PHE A 555 -23.88 -4.03 20.14
CA PHE A 555 -23.97 -4.01 18.68
C PHE A 555 -25.33 -4.51 18.18
N SER A 556 -25.90 -5.53 18.85
CA SER A 556 -27.26 -6.00 18.55
C SER A 556 -28.28 -4.88 18.73
N TYR A 557 -28.19 -4.14 19.83
CA TYR A 557 -29.05 -2.97 20.05
C TYR A 557 -28.87 -1.91 18.95
N TYR A 558 -27.64 -1.54 18.60
CA TYR A 558 -27.42 -0.52 17.55
C TYR A 558 -27.97 -0.97 16.20
N PHE A 559 -27.80 -2.24 15.85
CA PHE A 559 -28.33 -2.81 14.63
C PHE A 559 -29.86 -2.74 14.60
N HIS A 560 -30.55 -3.29 15.60
CA HIS A 560 -32.00 -3.31 15.65
C HIS A 560 -32.58 -1.89 15.77
N ARG A 561 -31.96 -1.06 16.57
CA ARG A 561 -32.38 0.32 16.77
C ARG A 561 -32.27 1.15 15.48
N LEU A 562 -31.25 0.94 14.66
CA LEU A 562 -31.13 1.63 13.37
C LEU A 562 -32.27 1.26 12.42
N LEU A 563 -32.74 0.02 12.48
CA LEU A 563 -33.76 -0.52 11.58
C LEU A 563 -35.19 -0.28 12.07
N GLN A 564 -35.41 -0.04 13.35
CA GLN A 564 -36.73 -0.09 13.98
C GLN A 564 -37.74 0.87 13.34
N ARG A 565 -37.36 2.07 12.94
CA ARG A 565 -38.24 3.10 12.37
C ARG A 565 -38.00 3.35 10.88
N ALA A 566 -37.08 2.62 10.25
CA ALA A 566 -36.81 2.75 8.83
C ALA A 566 -37.92 2.11 7.99
N LYS A 567 -38.26 2.76 6.86
CA LYS A 567 -39.18 2.20 5.86
C LYS A 567 -38.47 1.34 4.82
N ASN A 568 -37.33 1.80 4.35
CA ASN A 568 -36.51 1.13 3.34
C ASN A 568 -35.16 0.77 3.95
N VAL A 569 -34.88 -0.51 4.02
CA VAL A 569 -33.65 -1.05 4.59
C VAL A 569 -32.95 -1.91 3.56
N THR A 570 -31.72 -1.60 3.26
CA THR A 570 -30.86 -2.42 2.39
C THR A 570 -29.57 -2.74 3.11
N LEU A 571 -29.28 -4.04 3.30
CA LEU A 571 -28.10 -4.52 4.00
C LEU A 571 -27.20 -5.25 2.99
N LEU A 572 -25.97 -4.75 2.83
CA LEU A 572 -24.98 -5.33 1.93
C LEU A 572 -23.91 -6.08 2.73
N TYR A 573 -23.52 -7.22 2.20
CA TYR A 573 -22.44 -8.02 2.76
C TYR A 573 -21.56 -8.61 1.65
N ASN A 574 -20.29 -8.87 1.98
CA ASN A 574 -19.35 -9.53 1.09
C ASN A 574 -19.50 -11.05 1.21
N ASN A 575 -19.62 -11.75 0.07
CA ASN A 575 -19.77 -13.19 0.01
C ASN A 575 -18.55 -13.91 -0.61
N SER A 576 -17.49 -13.19 -0.97
CA SER A 576 -16.28 -13.82 -1.49
C SER A 576 -15.39 -14.36 -0.39
N THR A 577 -14.62 -15.40 -0.74
CA THR A 577 -13.59 -15.98 0.12
C THR A 577 -12.24 -15.34 -0.27
N GLU A 578 -11.60 -14.64 0.65
CA GLU A 578 -10.29 -14.05 0.43
C GLU A 578 -9.30 -14.67 1.44
N GLY A 579 -8.45 -15.56 0.95
CA GLY A 579 -7.53 -16.33 1.79
C GLY A 579 -8.25 -17.24 2.78
N THR A 580 -7.99 -17.06 4.07
CA THR A 580 -8.65 -17.83 5.17
C THR A 580 -9.96 -17.20 5.67
N ARG A 581 -10.34 -16.01 5.16
CA ARG A 581 -11.56 -15.32 5.57
C ARG A 581 -12.69 -15.67 4.59
N VAL A 582 -13.72 -16.32 5.10
CA VAL A 582 -14.98 -16.55 4.39
C VAL A 582 -15.85 -15.32 4.58
N GLY A 583 -16.37 -14.76 3.50
CA GLY A 583 -17.31 -13.64 3.55
C GLY A 583 -18.67 -14.14 4.05
N GLU A 584 -18.92 -14.05 5.36
CA GLU A 584 -20.18 -14.42 5.98
C GLU A 584 -21.02 -13.18 6.32
N MET A 585 -22.33 -13.26 6.11
CA MET A 585 -23.24 -12.22 6.59
C MET A 585 -23.23 -12.14 8.11
N SER A 586 -23.47 -10.96 8.65
CA SER A 586 -23.56 -10.73 10.10
C SER A 586 -24.58 -11.66 10.75
N ARG A 587 -24.25 -12.16 11.94
CA ARG A 587 -25.20 -12.95 12.78
C ARG A 587 -26.52 -12.24 13.01
N PHE A 588 -26.53 -10.91 13.07
CA PHE A 588 -27.76 -10.14 13.25
C PHE A 588 -28.64 -10.14 11.99
N MET A 589 -28.05 -10.23 10.80
CA MET A 589 -28.80 -10.43 9.55
C MET A 589 -29.42 -11.83 9.53
N LEU A 590 -28.67 -12.87 9.97
CA LEU A 590 -29.19 -14.24 10.09
C LEU A 590 -30.31 -14.33 11.12
N GLN A 591 -30.15 -13.63 12.24
CA GLN A 591 -31.18 -13.57 13.29
C GLN A 591 -32.47 -12.95 12.75
N LEU A 592 -32.41 -11.84 12.03
CA LEU A 592 -33.58 -11.23 11.39
C LEU A 592 -34.23 -12.16 10.38
N LEU A 593 -33.43 -12.90 9.59
CA LEU A 593 -33.95 -13.83 8.59
C LEU A 593 -34.77 -14.98 9.22
N VAL A 594 -34.36 -15.45 10.41
CA VAL A 594 -34.99 -16.59 11.10
C VAL A 594 -36.08 -16.14 12.05
N GLU A 595 -35.89 -15.05 12.81
CA GLU A 595 -36.76 -14.68 13.92
C GLU A 595 -37.81 -13.62 13.59
N SER A 596 -37.55 -12.78 12.54
CA SER A 596 -38.51 -11.73 12.19
C SER A 596 -39.60 -12.20 11.22
N LYS A 597 -40.72 -11.49 11.25
CA LYS A 597 -41.83 -11.68 10.28
C LYS A 597 -41.67 -10.80 9.04
N LEU A 598 -40.50 -10.17 8.88
CA LEU A 598 -40.24 -9.26 7.79
C LEU A 598 -40.06 -10.02 6.46
N ASN A 599 -40.62 -9.49 5.40
CA ASN A 599 -40.42 -10.04 4.06
C ASN A 599 -39.07 -9.54 3.51
N ILE A 600 -38.05 -10.38 3.61
CA ILE A 600 -36.66 -10.04 3.24
C ILE A 600 -36.39 -10.52 1.81
N LYS A 601 -36.16 -9.55 0.89
CA LYS A 601 -35.78 -9.84 -0.50
C LYS A 601 -34.25 -10.04 -0.55
N GLN A 602 -33.80 -11.11 -1.19
CA GLN A 602 -32.38 -11.41 -1.37
C GLN A 602 -31.95 -11.13 -2.80
N TRP A 603 -30.91 -10.32 -2.95
CA TRP A 603 -30.31 -9.95 -4.24
C TRP A 603 -28.83 -10.26 -4.23
N ALA A 604 -28.27 -10.43 -5.44
CA ALA A 604 -26.84 -10.59 -5.63
C ALA A 604 -26.33 -9.55 -6.65
N LEU A 605 -25.32 -8.80 -6.27
CA LEU A 605 -24.60 -7.96 -7.22
C LEU A 605 -23.60 -8.84 -7.96
N GLN A 606 -23.67 -8.82 -9.27
CA GLN A 606 -22.65 -9.43 -10.12
C GLN A 606 -21.75 -8.34 -10.65
N ALA A 607 -20.44 -8.59 -10.69
CA ALA A 607 -19.53 -7.75 -11.44
C ALA A 607 -20.09 -7.69 -12.87
N GLY A 608 -20.34 -6.48 -13.37
CA GLY A 608 -20.93 -6.27 -14.67
C GLY A 608 -20.18 -7.00 -15.79
N GLN A 609 -20.68 -6.92 -17.00
CA GLN A 609 -20.09 -7.53 -18.18
C GLN A 609 -18.57 -7.37 -18.21
N GLU A 610 -17.86 -8.39 -18.71
CA GLU A 610 -16.45 -8.25 -19.02
C GLU A 610 -16.21 -6.88 -19.68
N PRO A 611 -15.21 -6.12 -19.21
CA PRO A 611 -14.92 -4.83 -19.84
C PRO A 611 -14.81 -5.10 -21.34
N LEU A 612 -15.55 -4.33 -22.13
CA LEU A 612 -15.46 -4.39 -23.58
C LEU A 612 -13.97 -4.36 -23.91
N ARG A 613 -13.44 -5.49 -24.44
CA ARG A 613 -12.05 -5.52 -24.89
C ARG A 613 -11.91 -4.39 -25.88
N LEU A 614 -11.15 -3.38 -25.52
CA LEU A 614 -10.86 -2.28 -26.43
C LEU A 614 -10.34 -2.90 -27.72
N GLN A 615 -10.99 -2.64 -28.84
CA GLN A 615 -10.50 -3.13 -30.12
C GLN A 615 -9.13 -2.54 -30.33
N LYS A 616 -8.19 -3.39 -30.74
CA LYS A 616 -6.83 -2.95 -31.07
C LYS A 616 -6.90 -1.83 -32.08
N GLN A 617 -6.41 -0.66 -31.71
CA GLN A 617 -6.46 0.51 -32.59
C GLN A 617 -5.41 0.40 -33.69
N THR A 618 -5.83 0.51 -34.91
CA THR A 618 -4.96 0.71 -36.07
C THR A 618 -4.57 2.19 -36.13
N ILE A 619 -3.31 2.49 -36.36
CA ILE A 619 -2.80 3.87 -36.39
C ILE A 619 -2.58 4.29 -37.84
N CYS A 620 -3.29 5.32 -38.29
CA CYS A 620 -3.13 5.86 -39.65
C CYS A 620 -1.82 6.67 -39.75
N LYS A 621 -1.15 6.56 -40.91
CA LYS A 621 0.06 7.31 -41.22
C LYS A 621 -0.32 8.66 -41.84
N ASP A 622 -0.72 9.60 -41.00
CA ASP A 622 -0.94 10.99 -41.41
C ASP A 622 0.39 11.71 -41.75
N GLU A 623 0.28 12.96 -42.17
CA GLU A 623 1.46 13.77 -42.52
C GLU A 623 2.48 13.89 -41.38
N THR A 624 1.99 13.97 -40.14
CA THR A 624 2.85 14.10 -38.96
C THR A 624 3.62 12.84 -38.71
N VAL A 625 2.96 11.70 -38.78
CA VAL A 625 3.55 10.36 -38.64
C VAL A 625 4.56 10.10 -39.78
N LEU A 626 4.22 10.45 -41.03
CA LEU A 626 5.11 10.29 -42.16
C LEU A 626 6.36 11.21 -42.06
N LYS A 627 6.18 12.44 -41.57
CA LYS A 627 7.31 13.34 -41.34
C LYS A 627 8.28 12.77 -40.30
N LYS A 628 7.77 12.26 -39.18
CA LYS A 628 8.55 11.59 -38.14
C LYS A 628 9.23 10.34 -38.65
N LEU A 629 8.52 9.46 -39.35
CA LEU A 629 9.09 8.25 -39.93
C LEU A 629 10.23 8.57 -40.93
N ASN A 630 10.06 9.62 -41.71
CA ASN A 630 11.06 10.09 -42.65
C ASN A 630 12.28 10.76 -42.00
N SER A 631 12.18 11.19 -40.75
CA SER A 631 13.30 11.81 -40.00
C SER A 631 14.22 10.78 -39.33
N ILE A 632 13.85 9.50 -39.32
CA ILE A 632 14.71 8.42 -38.80
C ILE A 632 15.97 8.29 -39.66
N SER A 633 17.13 8.54 -39.03
CA SER A 633 18.42 8.60 -39.73
C SER A 633 18.90 7.23 -40.23
N TYR A 634 18.64 6.18 -39.45
CA TYR A 634 18.94 4.80 -39.83
C TYR A 634 18.02 3.81 -39.11
N PHE A 635 17.87 2.63 -39.66
CA PHE A 635 17.12 1.54 -39.10
C PHE A 635 18.04 0.48 -38.51
N SER A 636 18.00 0.29 -37.19
CA SER A 636 18.73 -0.81 -36.55
C SER A 636 18.02 -2.15 -36.77
N PRO A 637 18.71 -3.29 -36.67
CA PRO A 637 18.10 -4.61 -36.65
C PRO A 637 16.96 -4.71 -35.63
N THR A 638 17.16 -4.11 -34.44
CA THR A 638 16.14 -4.08 -33.41
C THR A 638 14.90 -3.31 -33.83
N ALA A 639 15.04 -2.21 -34.57
CA ALA A 639 13.91 -1.42 -35.06
C ALA A 639 13.09 -2.23 -36.08
N ILE A 640 13.78 -2.89 -37.06
CA ILE A 640 13.13 -3.74 -38.08
C ILE A 640 12.43 -4.93 -37.41
N ASN A 641 13.08 -5.59 -36.46
CA ASN A 641 12.52 -6.71 -35.71
C ASN A 641 11.31 -6.28 -34.86
N THR A 642 11.33 -5.05 -34.30
CA THR A 642 10.19 -4.47 -33.58
C THR A 642 9.00 -4.27 -34.51
N TYR A 643 9.24 -3.78 -35.73
CA TYR A 643 8.22 -3.67 -36.78
C TYR A 643 7.63 -5.04 -37.16
N GLN A 644 8.48 -6.03 -37.35
CA GLN A 644 8.03 -7.40 -37.63
C GLN A 644 7.21 -8.01 -36.49
N ARG A 645 7.56 -7.74 -35.24
CA ARG A 645 6.79 -8.22 -34.09
C ARG A 645 5.42 -7.57 -34.01
N CYS A 646 5.37 -6.27 -34.12
CA CYS A 646 4.13 -5.49 -34.09
C CYS A 646 4.37 -4.09 -34.67
N PRO A 647 3.74 -3.74 -35.82
CA PRO A 647 3.86 -2.41 -36.41
C PRO A 647 3.45 -1.27 -35.45
N VAL A 648 2.42 -1.48 -34.63
CA VAL A 648 1.99 -0.49 -33.63
C VAL A 648 3.04 -0.30 -32.51
N MET A 649 3.73 -1.37 -32.09
CA MET A 649 4.83 -1.28 -31.14
C MET A 649 5.99 -0.47 -31.72
N PHE A 650 6.29 -0.67 -32.99
CA PHE A 650 7.28 0.13 -33.71
C PHE A 650 6.88 1.60 -33.75
N TYR A 651 5.62 1.89 -34.05
CA TYR A 651 5.12 3.26 -34.05
C TYR A 651 5.33 3.92 -32.67
N TYR A 652 4.86 3.30 -31.57
CA TYR A 652 5.02 3.89 -30.25
C TYR A 652 6.48 4.14 -29.88
N LYS A 653 7.36 3.20 -30.18
CA LYS A 653 8.77 3.27 -29.79
C LYS A 653 9.61 4.21 -30.63
N TYR A 654 9.48 4.17 -31.95
CA TYR A 654 10.40 4.83 -32.88
C TYR A 654 9.79 6.04 -33.60
N VAL A 655 8.49 6.13 -33.73
CA VAL A 655 7.83 7.25 -34.40
C VAL A 655 7.23 8.24 -33.37
N ALA A 656 6.48 7.73 -32.41
CA ALA A 656 5.93 8.53 -31.31
C ALA A 656 6.93 8.79 -30.18
N GLU A 657 8.08 8.09 -30.18
CA GLU A 657 9.16 8.23 -29.20
C GLU A 657 8.67 8.12 -27.74
N LEU A 658 7.66 7.24 -27.52
CA LEU A 658 7.17 7.00 -26.17
C LEU A 658 8.22 6.23 -25.37
N LEU A 659 8.61 6.81 -24.25
CA LEU A 659 9.52 6.16 -23.32
C LEU A 659 8.80 4.97 -22.67
N GLU A 660 9.45 3.81 -22.69
CA GLU A 660 9.02 2.69 -21.87
C GLU A 660 9.07 3.14 -20.40
N SER A 661 8.07 2.76 -19.60
CA SER A 661 8.12 3.02 -18.16
C SER A 661 9.34 2.28 -17.59
N ASN A 662 10.38 3.02 -17.37
CA ASN A 662 11.60 2.47 -16.81
C ASN A 662 11.42 2.37 -15.29
N ASP A 663 11.35 1.15 -14.75
CA ASP A 663 11.64 0.87 -13.34
C ASP A 663 13.13 1.04 -13.03
N ASN A 664 13.81 1.93 -13.78
CA ASN A 664 15.26 2.17 -13.71
C ASN A 664 15.69 2.99 -12.48
N ASP A 665 14.78 3.25 -11.54
CA ASP A 665 15.11 3.92 -10.29
C ASP A 665 15.74 2.97 -9.26
N THR A 666 15.87 1.69 -9.63
CA THR A 666 16.52 0.68 -8.78
C THR A 666 17.99 0.55 -9.14
N ASP A 667 18.85 0.40 -8.16
CA ASP A 667 20.24 -0.04 -8.31
C ASP A 667 20.33 -1.55 -8.61
N ASP A 668 19.20 -2.17 -8.96
CA ASP A 668 19.12 -3.56 -9.38
C ASP A 668 19.49 -3.70 -10.87
N ILE A 669 20.18 -4.78 -11.19
CA ILE A 669 20.67 -5.08 -12.53
C ILE A 669 19.61 -5.92 -13.24
N ASP A 670 18.83 -5.32 -14.12
CA ASP A 670 17.95 -6.06 -15.02
C ASP A 670 18.72 -6.86 -16.10
N GLY A 671 17.99 -7.63 -16.91
CA GLY A 671 18.63 -8.44 -17.96
C GLY A 671 19.34 -7.61 -19.03
N ARG A 672 18.90 -6.37 -19.30
CA ARG A 672 19.50 -5.46 -20.28
C ARG A 672 20.80 -4.87 -19.72
N VAL A 673 20.77 -4.34 -18.49
CA VAL A 673 21.96 -3.80 -17.82
C VAL A 673 23.00 -4.89 -17.64
N PHE A 674 22.58 -6.11 -17.28
CA PHE A 674 23.46 -7.27 -17.19
C PHE A 674 24.15 -7.56 -18.53
N GLY A 675 23.40 -7.54 -19.64
CA GLY A 675 23.95 -7.67 -21.00
C GLY A 675 24.99 -6.60 -21.30
N ASN A 676 24.68 -5.32 -21.07
CA ASN A 676 25.60 -4.21 -21.32
C ASN A 676 26.89 -4.34 -20.51
N ILE A 677 26.81 -4.69 -19.20
CA ILE A 677 27.98 -4.93 -18.36
C ILE A 677 28.83 -6.08 -18.94
N PHE A 678 28.19 -7.15 -19.39
CA PHE A 678 28.91 -8.27 -20.00
C PHE A 678 29.62 -7.88 -21.29
N HIS A 679 28.97 -7.14 -22.19
CA HIS A 679 29.58 -6.66 -23.46
C HIS A 679 30.78 -5.75 -23.18
N CYS A 680 30.63 -4.78 -22.28
CA CYS A 680 31.72 -3.92 -21.84
C CYS A 680 32.88 -4.73 -21.21
N ALA A 681 32.56 -5.70 -20.35
CA ALA A 681 33.56 -6.57 -19.72
C ALA A 681 34.29 -7.44 -20.77
N ALA A 682 33.57 -7.96 -21.77
CA ALA A 682 34.17 -8.74 -22.87
C ALA A 682 35.13 -7.87 -23.70
N GLN A 683 34.71 -6.65 -24.06
CA GLN A 683 35.59 -5.70 -24.76
C GLN A 683 36.86 -5.42 -23.94
N LEU A 684 36.72 -5.06 -22.66
CA LEU A 684 37.85 -4.76 -21.77
C LEU A 684 38.75 -5.99 -21.58
N MET A 685 38.18 -7.19 -21.57
CA MET A 685 38.97 -8.43 -21.47
C MET A 685 39.92 -8.60 -22.64
N TYR A 686 39.46 -8.41 -23.89
CA TYR A 686 40.36 -8.51 -25.05
C TYR A 686 41.36 -7.36 -25.13
N GLU A 687 40.97 -6.13 -24.80
CA GLU A 687 41.84 -4.95 -24.81
C GLU A 687 42.92 -4.97 -23.73
N GLN A 688 42.59 -5.43 -22.52
CA GLN A 688 43.52 -5.32 -21.37
C GLN A 688 44.21 -6.65 -21.00
N LEU A 689 43.52 -7.80 -21.20
CA LEU A 689 44.04 -9.09 -20.75
C LEU A 689 44.66 -9.92 -21.87
N LEU A 690 44.18 -9.74 -23.12
CA LEU A 690 44.67 -10.44 -24.33
C LEU A 690 45.10 -9.43 -25.45
N PRO A 691 45.94 -8.44 -25.18
CA PRO A 691 46.23 -7.37 -26.10
C PRO A 691 47.24 -7.79 -27.20
N ARG A 692 47.13 -8.99 -27.77
CA ARG A 692 48.01 -9.50 -28.84
C ARG A 692 47.32 -9.40 -30.18
N GLU A 693 48.09 -9.12 -31.20
CA GLU A 693 47.56 -9.12 -32.58
C GLU A 693 46.97 -10.51 -32.96
N VAL A 694 47.70 -11.59 -32.60
CA VAL A 694 47.22 -12.96 -32.76
C VAL A 694 47.14 -13.61 -31.40
N ILE A 695 45.93 -14.01 -31.01
CA ILE A 695 45.64 -14.71 -29.75
C ILE A 695 45.81 -16.23 -30.00
N LYS A 696 46.75 -16.83 -29.27
CA LYS A 696 47.08 -18.27 -29.35
C LYS A 696 46.33 -19.03 -28.24
N SER A 697 46.12 -20.32 -28.39
CA SER A 697 45.57 -21.21 -27.38
C SER A 697 46.28 -21.09 -26.03
N SER A 698 47.62 -21.01 -26.04
CA SER A 698 48.43 -20.80 -24.83
C SER A 698 48.17 -19.52 -24.08
N ASP A 699 47.74 -18.46 -24.74
CA ASP A 699 47.40 -17.18 -24.12
C ASP A 699 46.06 -17.29 -23.40
N ILE A 700 45.07 -17.94 -24.01
CA ILE A 700 43.76 -18.20 -23.42
C ILE A 700 43.89 -19.16 -22.24
N GLU A 701 44.65 -20.28 -22.36
CA GLU A 701 44.89 -21.21 -21.26
C GLU A 701 45.56 -20.54 -20.09
N LYS A 702 46.54 -19.66 -20.30
CA LYS A 702 47.19 -18.89 -19.27
C LYS A 702 46.17 -17.94 -18.57
N LEU A 703 45.33 -17.26 -19.32
CA LEU A 703 44.31 -16.37 -18.73
C LEU A 703 43.26 -17.18 -17.92
N LEU A 704 42.84 -18.32 -18.43
CA LEU A 704 41.89 -19.21 -17.74
C LEU A 704 42.46 -19.76 -16.42
N SER A 705 43.77 -20.12 -16.40
CA SER A 705 44.43 -20.68 -15.22
C SER A 705 44.76 -19.62 -14.18
N THR A 706 45.27 -18.47 -14.60
CA THR A 706 45.76 -17.43 -13.68
C THR A 706 44.76 -16.33 -13.38
N GLY A 707 43.74 -16.13 -14.30
CA GLY A 707 42.84 -14.99 -14.27
C GLY A 707 43.51 -13.64 -14.49
N ARG A 708 44.77 -13.62 -14.93
CA ARG A 708 45.62 -12.42 -15.08
C ARG A 708 45.98 -12.16 -16.53
N SER A 709 46.32 -10.89 -16.81
CA SER A 709 46.77 -10.43 -18.12
C SER A 709 47.92 -11.27 -18.67
N VAL A 710 47.84 -11.51 -19.98
CA VAL A 710 48.94 -12.07 -20.75
C VAL A 710 49.85 -10.90 -21.14
N GLN A 711 51.01 -10.79 -20.46
CA GLN A 711 51.93 -9.68 -20.66
C GLN A 711 52.36 -9.49 -22.13
N SER A 712 52.14 -8.29 -22.63
CA SER A 712 52.77 -7.81 -23.86
C SER A 712 53.59 -6.56 -23.53
N PRO A 713 54.83 -6.42 -24.01
CA PRO A 713 55.67 -5.27 -23.68
C PRO A 713 55.12 -3.92 -24.17
N THR A 714 54.15 -3.93 -25.09
CA THR A 714 53.64 -2.73 -25.75
C THR A 714 52.19 -2.42 -25.51
N LEU A 715 51.40 -3.40 -25.03
CA LEU A 715 49.93 -3.31 -24.90
C LEU A 715 49.43 -4.06 -23.67
N GLY A 716 48.47 -3.48 -22.99
CA GLY A 716 47.73 -4.06 -21.85
C GLY A 716 48.23 -3.67 -20.46
N ASN A 717 47.36 -3.85 -19.47
CA ASN A 717 47.66 -3.60 -18.07
C ASN A 717 48.15 -4.89 -17.38
N ALA A 718 49.43 -4.94 -17.07
CA ALA A 718 50.08 -6.12 -16.45
C ALA A 718 49.45 -6.56 -15.11
N ASN A 719 48.73 -5.68 -14.41
CA ASN A 719 48.09 -5.93 -13.14
C ASN A 719 46.59 -6.24 -13.27
N ALA A 720 46.04 -6.19 -14.50
CA ALA A 720 44.63 -6.42 -14.69
C ALA A 720 44.25 -7.90 -14.51
N THR A 721 43.13 -8.14 -13.94
CA THR A 721 42.52 -9.45 -13.71
C THR A 721 41.12 -9.50 -14.28
N LEU A 722 40.56 -10.73 -14.48
CA LEU A 722 39.15 -10.87 -14.86
C LEU A 722 38.22 -10.14 -13.90
N ASP A 723 38.50 -10.19 -12.60
CA ASP A 723 37.71 -9.51 -11.59
C ASP A 723 37.80 -7.97 -11.71
N SER A 724 38.99 -7.42 -11.96
CA SER A 724 39.18 -5.97 -12.13
C SER A 724 38.48 -5.44 -13.38
N VAL A 725 38.54 -6.19 -14.47
CA VAL A 725 37.86 -5.85 -15.74
C VAL A 725 36.34 -5.81 -15.55
N VAL A 726 35.79 -6.80 -14.86
CA VAL A 726 34.34 -6.79 -14.57
C VAL A 726 33.98 -5.66 -13.62
N SER A 727 34.81 -5.36 -12.61
CA SER A 727 34.59 -4.20 -11.71
C SER A 727 34.59 -2.88 -12.48
N GLU A 728 35.48 -2.73 -13.43
CA GLU A 728 35.52 -1.56 -14.30
C GLU A 728 34.28 -1.47 -15.22
N ALA A 729 33.82 -2.60 -15.77
CA ALA A 729 32.60 -2.66 -16.56
C ALA A 729 31.36 -2.27 -15.73
N PHE A 730 31.27 -2.72 -14.47
CA PHE A 730 30.24 -2.26 -13.54
C PHE A 730 30.30 -0.75 -13.31
N ALA A 731 31.51 -0.21 -13.12
CA ALA A 731 31.68 1.22 -12.89
C ALA A 731 31.26 2.05 -14.12
N ARG A 732 31.54 1.56 -15.33
CA ARG A 732 31.18 2.25 -16.58
C ARG A 732 29.68 2.16 -16.87
N GLU A 733 29.11 0.96 -16.83
CA GLU A 733 27.76 0.70 -17.32
C GLU A 733 26.67 0.94 -16.27
N LEU A 734 26.94 0.66 -14.99
CA LEU A 734 25.98 0.84 -13.90
C LEU A 734 26.10 2.24 -13.27
N TYR A 735 27.33 2.72 -13.05
CA TYR A 735 27.58 3.98 -12.35
C TYR A 735 28.07 5.11 -13.26
N LEU A 736 28.16 4.89 -14.58
CA LEU A 736 28.58 5.85 -15.63
C LEU A 736 29.87 6.60 -15.27
N GLN A 737 30.80 5.94 -14.63
CA GLN A 737 32.09 6.51 -14.30
C GLN A 737 32.95 6.63 -15.58
N LYS A 738 33.69 7.73 -15.66
CA LYS A 738 34.66 7.91 -16.76
C LYS A 738 35.82 6.92 -16.61
N PRO A 739 36.38 6.43 -17.75
CA PRO A 739 37.55 5.56 -17.71
C PRO A 739 38.69 6.16 -16.88
N GLY A 740 39.31 5.33 -16.02
CA GLY A 740 40.45 5.74 -15.21
C GLY A 740 40.08 6.26 -13.79
N ASN A 741 38.80 6.27 -13.43
CA ASN A 741 38.41 6.56 -12.04
C ASN A 741 38.75 5.36 -11.15
N THR A 742 39.55 5.58 -10.10
CA THR A 742 39.98 4.53 -9.17
C THR A 742 38.97 4.23 -8.06
N HIS A 743 37.94 5.06 -7.91
CA HIS A 743 36.90 4.85 -6.90
C HIS A 743 35.77 4.02 -7.50
N HIS A 744 35.66 2.77 -7.08
CA HIS A 744 34.55 1.90 -7.43
C HIS A 744 33.55 1.85 -6.27
N PRO A 745 32.27 2.19 -6.51
CA PRO A 745 31.23 2.04 -5.50
C PRO A 745 31.16 0.61 -4.98
N LYS A 746 30.89 0.43 -3.69
CA LYS A 746 30.71 -0.90 -3.11
C LYS A 746 29.44 -1.51 -3.63
N LEU A 747 29.55 -2.70 -4.20
CA LEU A 747 28.43 -3.49 -4.72
C LEU A 747 27.57 -4.00 -3.57
N ASN A 748 26.24 -4.00 -3.75
CA ASN A 748 25.32 -4.70 -2.83
C ASN A 748 25.39 -6.22 -3.04
N GLY A 749 24.75 -7.00 -2.15
CA GLY A 749 24.84 -8.47 -2.17
C GLY A 749 24.39 -9.10 -3.49
N LEU A 750 23.32 -8.56 -4.12
CA LEU A 750 22.82 -9.06 -5.40
C LEU A 750 23.76 -8.69 -6.56
N GLN A 751 24.33 -7.49 -6.54
CA GLN A 751 25.31 -7.03 -7.53
C GLN A 751 26.60 -7.86 -7.46
N ILE A 752 27.06 -8.25 -6.25
CA ILE A 752 28.21 -9.14 -6.08
C ILE A 752 27.93 -10.50 -6.75
N ILE A 753 26.75 -11.07 -6.55
CA ILE A 753 26.36 -12.34 -7.19
C ILE A 753 26.38 -12.20 -8.72
N LYS A 754 25.78 -11.11 -9.25
CA LYS A 754 25.77 -10.85 -10.69
C LYS A 754 27.16 -10.63 -11.27
N LYS A 755 28.04 -9.96 -10.52
CA LYS A 755 29.46 -9.80 -10.87
C LYS A 755 30.15 -11.17 -11.04
N GLU A 756 30.00 -12.07 -10.06
CA GLU A 756 30.56 -13.43 -10.13
C GLU A 756 30.01 -14.23 -11.33
N VAL A 757 28.73 -14.07 -11.64
CA VAL A 757 28.13 -14.69 -12.85
C VAL A 757 28.78 -14.15 -14.12
N ILE A 758 29.05 -12.84 -14.21
CA ILE A 758 29.71 -12.25 -15.37
C ILE A 758 31.16 -12.76 -15.51
N VAL A 759 31.90 -12.85 -14.40
CA VAL A 759 33.24 -13.48 -14.41
C VAL A 759 33.18 -14.90 -14.95
N LYS A 760 32.20 -15.68 -14.52
CA LYS A 760 31.98 -17.04 -15.05
C LYS A 760 31.63 -17.02 -16.54
N PHE A 761 30.82 -16.10 -17.00
CA PHE A 761 30.47 -15.96 -18.42
C PHE A 761 31.67 -15.57 -19.28
N LEU A 762 32.56 -14.71 -18.80
CA LEU A 762 33.83 -14.44 -19.49
C LEU A 762 34.70 -15.69 -19.60
N ARG A 763 34.74 -16.54 -18.58
CA ARG A 763 35.46 -17.82 -18.67
C ARG A 763 34.84 -18.77 -19.71
N HIS A 764 33.49 -18.80 -19.82
CA HIS A 764 32.81 -19.58 -20.84
C HIS A 764 33.14 -19.04 -22.26
N LEU A 765 33.17 -17.72 -22.44
CA LEU A 765 33.56 -17.09 -23.70
C LEU A 765 34.99 -17.49 -24.08
N LEU A 766 35.94 -17.44 -23.14
CA LEU A 766 37.30 -17.88 -23.35
C LEU A 766 37.40 -19.37 -23.72
N GLN A 767 36.58 -20.24 -23.17
CA GLN A 767 36.51 -21.65 -23.51
C GLN A 767 36.06 -21.87 -24.96
N ILE A 768 35.06 -21.09 -25.44
CA ILE A 768 34.64 -21.12 -26.83
C ILE A 768 35.80 -20.70 -27.74
N ASP A 769 36.47 -19.60 -27.39
CA ASP A 769 37.55 -19.05 -28.22
C ASP A 769 38.82 -19.94 -28.20
N LEU A 770 39.03 -20.74 -27.16
CA LEU A 770 40.11 -21.74 -27.13
C LEU A 770 39.99 -22.74 -28.27
N HIS A 771 38.77 -23.16 -28.62
CA HIS A 771 38.51 -24.09 -29.73
C HIS A 771 38.71 -23.46 -31.13
N THR A 772 38.61 -22.11 -31.19
CA THR A 772 38.77 -21.37 -32.48
C THR A 772 40.17 -20.75 -32.65
N SER A 773 40.98 -20.80 -31.60
CA SER A 773 42.36 -20.24 -31.66
C SER A 773 43.33 -21.12 -32.49
N PRO A 774 44.31 -20.54 -33.20
CA PRO A 774 44.69 -19.12 -33.19
C PRO A 774 43.71 -18.21 -33.93
N MET A 775 43.45 -17.06 -33.37
CA MET A 775 42.52 -16.06 -33.92
C MET A 775 43.07 -14.63 -33.77
N ARG A 776 42.56 -13.70 -34.58
CA ARG A 776 42.85 -12.29 -34.52
C ARG A 776 41.56 -11.55 -34.30
N VAL A 777 41.48 -10.72 -33.25
CA VAL A 777 40.33 -9.82 -33.05
C VAL A 777 40.63 -8.51 -33.78
N ILE A 778 39.77 -8.18 -34.74
CA ILE A 778 39.96 -6.99 -35.62
C ILE A 778 39.35 -5.76 -34.95
N ARG A 779 38.11 -5.85 -34.50
CA ARG A 779 37.38 -4.73 -33.88
C ARG A 779 36.38 -5.23 -32.85
N HIS A 780 36.08 -4.33 -31.86
CA HIS A 780 35.04 -4.49 -30.85
C HIS A 780 34.08 -3.32 -30.85
N GLU A 781 32.81 -3.55 -30.58
CA GLU A 781 31.79 -2.54 -30.31
C GLU A 781 31.82 -1.38 -31.32
N PHE A 782 31.76 -1.71 -32.60
CA PHE A 782 31.86 -0.73 -33.66
C PHE A 782 30.60 -0.69 -34.54
N ASP A 783 30.33 0.49 -35.12
CA ASP A 783 29.15 0.75 -35.92
C ASP A 783 29.41 0.45 -37.40
N ILE A 784 28.42 -0.21 -38.04
CA ILE A 784 28.42 -0.51 -39.50
C ILE A 784 27.08 -0.18 -40.13
N TYR A 785 27.11 0.31 -41.36
CA TYR A 785 25.92 0.73 -42.08
C TYR A 785 26.01 0.43 -43.56
N LYS A 786 24.87 0.05 -44.22
CA LYS A 786 24.70 -0.11 -45.67
C LYS A 786 23.50 0.70 -46.14
N ARG A 787 23.56 1.29 -47.31
CA ARG A 787 22.46 2.01 -47.93
C ARG A 787 21.68 1.10 -48.88
N PHE A 788 20.37 1.07 -48.71
CA PHE A 788 19.42 0.30 -49.52
C PHE A 788 18.49 1.26 -50.25
N THR A 789 18.32 1.05 -51.56
CA THR A 789 17.35 1.81 -52.35
C THR A 789 16.06 1.01 -52.45
N ILE A 790 14.96 1.61 -52.04
CA ILE A 790 13.60 1.04 -52.00
C ILE A 790 12.63 1.92 -52.79
N ASN A 791 11.48 1.37 -53.19
CA ASN A 791 10.45 2.07 -53.93
C ASN A 791 9.33 2.50 -52.98
N VAL A 792 9.15 3.82 -52.79
CA VAL A 792 8.12 4.39 -51.93
C VAL A 792 7.18 5.26 -52.75
N GLY A 793 5.94 4.82 -52.95
CA GLY A 793 4.95 5.57 -53.74
C GLY A 793 5.41 5.85 -55.19
N GLY A 794 6.15 4.91 -55.81
CA GLY A 794 6.68 5.05 -57.15
C GLY A 794 7.98 5.89 -57.28
N LYS A 795 8.54 6.34 -56.17
CA LYS A 795 9.82 7.09 -56.08
C LYS A 795 10.88 6.27 -55.37
N GLN A 796 12.11 6.35 -55.91
CA GLN A 796 13.24 5.74 -55.24
C GLN A 796 13.62 6.54 -53.98
N LYS A 797 13.77 5.82 -52.85
CA LYS A 797 14.22 6.36 -51.57
C LYS A 797 15.39 5.54 -51.06
N THR A 798 16.44 6.21 -50.61
CA THR A 798 17.59 5.57 -49.95
C THR A 798 17.40 5.50 -48.45
N ILE A 799 17.52 4.31 -47.87
CA ILE A 799 17.40 4.02 -46.45
C ILE A 799 18.71 3.45 -45.94
N THR A 800 19.21 3.97 -44.86
CA THR A 800 20.39 3.44 -44.16
C THR A 800 19.96 2.38 -43.15
N VAL A 801 20.57 1.19 -43.24
CA VAL A 801 20.34 0.08 -42.30
C VAL A 801 21.67 -0.34 -41.69
N GLY A 802 21.73 -0.62 -40.43
CA GLY A 802 22.92 -1.05 -39.73
C GLY A 802 22.84 -0.87 -38.21
N GLY A 803 23.97 -0.94 -37.55
CA GLY A 803 24.05 -0.80 -36.11
C GLY A 803 25.43 -1.22 -35.60
N ARG A 804 25.46 -1.64 -34.32
CA ARG A 804 26.72 -1.96 -33.65
C ARG A 804 26.98 -3.46 -33.64
N VAL A 805 28.19 -3.83 -34.04
CA VAL A 805 28.72 -5.22 -34.01
C VAL A 805 29.52 -5.39 -32.73
N ASP A 806 29.26 -6.48 -31.99
CA ASP A 806 29.93 -6.74 -30.72
C ASP A 806 31.43 -7.05 -30.94
N ARG A 807 31.74 -7.96 -31.88
CA ARG A 807 33.12 -8.35 -32.22
C ARG A 807 33.22 -8.79 -33.69
N LEU A 808 34.29 -8.34 -34.34
CA LEU A 808 34.75 -8.91 -35.60
C LEU A 808 36.10 -9.60 -35.40
N ASP A 809 36.19 -10.87 -35.72
CA ASP A 809 37.42 -11.64 -35.60
C ASP A 809 37.75 -12.39 -36.89
N GLU A 810 39.00 -12.76 -36.98
CA GLU A 810 39.56 -13.58 -38.06
C GLU A 810 40.01 -14.92 -37.49
N ILE A 811 39.55 -15.98 -38.12
CA ILE A 811 39.76 -17.34 -37.63
C ILE A 811 40.36 -18.23 -38.73
N LYS A 812 40.89 -19.40 -38.36
CA LYS A 812 41.57 -20.35 -39.24
C LYS A 812 42.76 -19.69 -40.00
N LEU A 813 43.50 -18.87 -39.26
CA LEU A 813 44.63 -18.09 -39.80
C LEU A 813 45.64 -18.96 -40.50
N ASN A 814 46.17 -18.45 -41.63
CA ASN A 814 47.16 -19.14 -42.50
C ASN A 814 46.70 -20.47 -43.10
N THR A 815 45.39 -20.68 -43.24
CA THR A 815 44.80 -21.83 -43.91
C THR A 815 44.02 -21.39 -45.17
N PRO A 816 43.77 -22.29 -46.14
CA PRO A 816 42.91 -21.97 -47.28
C PRO A 816 41.45 -21.62 -46.88
N GLN A 817 41.06 -21.88 -45.62
CA GLN A 817 39.72 -21.65 -45.09
C GLN A 817 39.68 -20.42 -44.17
N GLU A 818 40.69 -19.54 -44.27
CA GLU A 818 40.73 -18.30 -43.50
C GLU A 818 39.50 -17.43 -43.78
N GLN A 819 38.82 -17.01 -42.71
CA GLN A 819 37.54 -16.29 -42.80
C GLN A 819 37.37 -15.30 -41.70
N LEU A 820 36.57 -14.25 -41.95
CA LEU A 820 36.06 -13.33 -40.95
C LEU A 820 34.82 -13.92 -40.26
N ARG A 821 34.64 -13.56 -39.03
CA ARG A 821 33.46 -13.95 -38.26
C ARG A 821 32.89 -12.73 -37.55
N VAL A 822 31.64 -12.42 -37.87
CA VAL A 822 30.84 -11.42 -37.11
C VAL A 822 30.23 -12.13 -35.92
N VAL A 823 30.61 -11.71 -34.73
CA VAL A 823 30.21 -12.34 -33.46
C VAL A 823 29.24 -11.43 -32.73
N ASP A 824 28.14 -11.98 -32.29
CA ASP A 824 27.11 -11.33 -31.46
C ASP A 824 26.89 -12.13 -30.18
N TYR A 825 27.01 -11.47 -29.02
CA TYR A 825 26.93 -12.12 -27.70
C TYR A 825 25.50 -12.19 -27.19
N LYS A 826 25.10 -13.35 -26.71
CA LYS A 826 23.78 -13.56 -26.10
C LYS A 826 23.93 -14.15 -24.70
N THR A 827 23.61 -13.33 -23.71
CA THR A 827 23.63 -13.70 -22.28
C THR A 827 22.36 -14.40 -21.83
N GLY A 828 21.30 -14.40 -22.65
CA GLY A 828 20.01 -15.05 -22.37
C GLY A 828 20.04 -16.57 -22.48
N ASN A 829 19.05 -17.23 -21.92
CA ASN A 829 18.95 -18.70 -21.86
C ASN A 829 18.40 -19.35 -23.15
N LYS A 830 17.73 -18.59 -24.03
CA LYS A 830 17.11 -19.13 -25.24
C LYS A 830 18.07 -19.09 -26.41
N VAL A 831 18.31 -20.23 -27.04
CA VAL A 831 19.14 -20.39 -28.23
C VAL A 831 18.29 -20.15 -29.50
N ALA A 832 18.89 -19.60 -30.56
CA ALA A 832 18.23 -19.52 -31.86
C ALA A 832 18.01 -20.90 -32.45
N GLY A 833 16.86 -21.10 -33.08
CA GLY A 833 16.53 -22.31 -33.80
C GLY A 833 17.17 -22.35 -35.19
N GLU A 834 17.16 -23.52 -35.83
CA GLU A 834 17.57 -23.67 -37.21
C GLU A 834 16.46 -23.20 -38.17
N LEU A 835 16.79 -22.34 -39.10
CA LEU A 835 15.87 -21.86 -40.13
C LEU A 835 16.04 -22.65 -41.43
N LYS A 836 14.90 -23.03 -42.05
CA LYS A 836 14.89 -23.88 -43.25
C LYS A 836 15.04 -23.09 -44.54
N LYS A 837 14.73 -21.78 -44.49
CA LYS A 837 14.82 -20.88 -45.67
C LYS A 837 15.20 -19.49 -45.23
N VAL A 838 15.77 -18.69 -46.15
CA VAL A 838 16.07 -17.28 -45.93
C VAL A 838 14.81 -16.47 -45.59
N GLU A 839 13.69 -16.75 -46.23
CA GLU A 839 12.38 -16.14 -45.95
C GLU A 839 11.96 -16.27 -44.48
N ASP A 840 12.33 -17.37 -43.82
CA ASP A 840 12.01 -17.62 -42.42
C ASP A 840 12.61 -16.59 -41.45
N ILE A 841 13.68 -15.91 -41.85
CA ILE A 841 14.32 -14.83 -41.08
C ILE A 841 13.37 -13.65 -40.93
N PHE A 842 12.50 -13.42 -41.89
CA PHE A 842 11.53 -12.30 -41.90
C PHE A 842 10.14 -12.70 -41.44
N ASN A 843 9.95 -13.93 -40.95
CA ASN A 843 8.65 -14.43 -40.52
C ASN A 843 8.33 -14.07 -39.06
N PRO A 844 7.33 -13.19 -38.77
CA PRO A 844 6.98 -12.78 -37.42
C PRO A 844 6.60 -13.94 -36.49
N ALA A 845 6.02 -15.03 -37.02
CA ALA A 845 5.59 -16.18 -36.22
C ALA A 845 6.77 -16.95 -35.60
N LYS A 846 7.97 -16.83 -36.15
CA LYS A 846 9.17 -17.54 -35.71
C LYS A 846 9.98 -16.75 -34.64
N ILE A 847 9.66 -15.48 -34.41
CA ILE A 847 10.40 -14.62 -33.48
C ILE A 847 10.40 -15.15 -32.02
N LEU A 848 9.29 -15.66 -31.57
CA LEU A 848 9.16 -16.13 -30.18
C LEU A 848 9.82 -17.49 -29.93
N ASN A 849 9.69 -18.40 -30.87
CA ASN A 849 10.10 -19.79 -30.71
C ASN A 849 11.51 -20.02 -31.24
N GLU A 850 11.81 -19.54 -32.44
CA GLU A 850 13.05 -19.83 -33.18
C GLU A 850 14.09 -18.70 -33.09
N LYS A 851 13.71 -17.55 -32.48
CA LYS A 851 14.61 -16.39 -32.29
C LYS A 851 15.27 -15.94 -33.60
N ASN A 852 14.47 -15.93 -34.67
CA ASN A 852 14.96 -15.48 -36.00
C ASN A 852 15.44 -14.01 -35.99
N ASP A 853 15.01 -13.20 -35.03
CA ASP A 853 15.50 -11.85 -34.80
C ASP A 853 17.01 -11.79 -34.49
N TYR A 854 17.57 -12.79 -33.80
CA TYR A 854 19.03 -12.89 -33.60
C TYR A 854 19.77 -13.26 -34.87
N ILE A 855 19.19 -14.22 -35.63
CA ILE A 855 19.74 -14.65 -36.91
C ILE A 855 19.72 -13.48 -37.91
N PHE A 856 18.62 -12.73 -37.98
CA PHE A 856 18.51 -11.52 -38.80
C PHE A 856 19.65 -10.54 -38.51
N GLN A 857 19.95 -10.25 -37.27
CA GLN A 857 21.00 -9.32 -36.85
C GLN A 857 22.38 -9.83 -37.31
N ALA A 858 22.71 -11.08 -37.02
CA ALA A 858 24.02 -11.65 -37.35
C ALA A 858 24.26 -11.74 -38.85
N ILE A 859 23.24 -12.16 -39.64
CA ILE A 859 23.36 -12.23 -41.11
C ILE A 859 23.46 -10.84 -41.73
N LEU A 860 22.63 -9.87 -41.30
CA LEU A 860 22.69 -8.49 -41.76
C LEU A 860 24.09 -7.90 -41.59
N TYR A 861 24.67 -8.03 -40.42
CA TYR A 861 26.02 -7.50 -40.17
C TYR A 861 27.09 -8.22 -40.96
N SER A 862 26.97 -9.54 -41.19
CA SER A 862 27.89 -10.30 -42.02
C SER A 862 27.82 -9.91 -43.48
N ILE A 863 26.62 -9.62 -44.02
CA ILE A 863 26.43 -9.09 -45.37
C ILE A 863 27.03 -7.69 -45.52
N ILE A 864 26.88 -6.82 -44.52
CA ILE A 864 27.46 -5.48 -44.57
C ILE A 864 28.98 -5.56 -44.54
N GLU A 865 29.60 -6.42 -43.72
CA GLU A 865 31.05 -6.64 -43.68
C GLU A 865 31.60 -7.32 -44.96
N GLN A 866 30.76 -7.99 -45.73
CA GLN A 866 31.14 -8.61 -47.02
C GLN A 866 31.18 -7.61 -48.20
N THR A 867 30.66 -6.37 -48.02
CA THR A 867 30.55 -5.38 -49.10
C THR A 867 31.93 -4.96 -49.62
N GLU A 868 32.04 -4.73 -50.94
CA GLU A 868 33.31 -4.47 -51.64
C GLU A 868 34.11 -3.26 -51.09
N ASP A 869 33.44 -2.25 -50.58
CA ASP A 869 34.07 -1.00 -50.06
C ASP A 869 34.41 -1.05 -48.56
N ASN A 870 34.32 -2.20 -47.90
CA ASN A 870 34.51 -2.30 -46.47
C ASN A 870 36.01 -2.31 -46.08
N THR A 871 36.41 -1.29 -45.30
CA THR A 871 37.78 -1.14 -44.81
C THR A 871 38.20 -2.25 -43.84
N ASN A 872 37.28 -2.97 -43.21
CA ASN A 872 37.58 -4.05 -42.27
C ASN A 872 37.85 -5.37 -43.03
N ASN A 873 37.45 -5.50 -44.29
CA ASN A 873 37.63 -6.68 -45.13
C ASN A 873 38.29 -6.34 -46.50
N PRO A 874 39.47 -5.76 -46.52
CA PRO A 874 40.10 -5.33 -47.75
C PRO A 874 40.48 -6.49 -48.70
N ASN A 875 40.54 -7.70 -48.20
CA ASN A 875 40.93 -8.89 -48.99
C ASN A 875 39.70 -9.74 -49.42
N HIS A 876 38.49 -9.23 -49.24
CA HIS A 876 37.21 -9.90 -49.57
C HIS A 876 37.11 -11.34 -49.04
N LYS A 877 37.60 -11.56 -47.79
CA LYS A 877 37.49 -12.86 -47.13
C LYS A 877 36.03 -13.19 -46.88
N PRO A 878 35.66 -14.50 -46.92
CA PRO A 878 34.33 -14.93 -46.53
C PRO A 878 33.96 -14.48 -45.10
N VAL A 879 32.77 -13.98 -44.90
CA VAL A 879 32.26 -13.56 -43.58
C VAL A 879 31.21 -14.51 -43.07
N SER A 880 31.41 -15.07 -41.89
CA SER A 880 30.51 -15.99 -41.21
C SER A 880 29.77 -15.36 -40.06
N PRO A 881 28.43 -15.46 -39.96
CA PRO A 881 27.66 -14.99 -38.79
C PRO A 881 27.79 -15.99 -37.64
N ALA A 882 28.05 -15.49 -36.43
CA ALA A 882 28.14 -16.27 -35.19
C ALA A 882 27.33 -15.69 -34.04
N LEU A 883 26.52 -16.53 -33.41
CA LEU A 883 25.72 -16.21 -32.24
C LEU A 883 26.30 -16.98 -31.04
N LEU A 884 26.93 -16.26 -30.12
CA LEU A 884 27.53 -16.88 -28.95
C LEU A 884 26.55 -16.87 -27.77
N PHE A 885 25.91 -18.00 -27.54
CA PHE A 885 25.04 -18.23 -26.37
C PHE A 885 25.89 -18.65 -25.18
N ILE A 886 26.33 -17.71 -24.38
CA ILE A 886 27.35 -17.88 -23.33
C ILE A 886 26.94 -18.93 -22.30
N GLN A 887 25.66 -19.06 -21.98
CA GLN A 887 25.17 -20.07 -21.03
C GLN A 887 25.28 -21.50 -21.53
N HIS A 888 25.42 -21.69 -22.85
CA HIS A 888 25.46 -23.00 -23.49
C HIS A 888 26.86 -23.42 -23.94
N ALA A 889 27.89 -22.64 -23.63
CA ALA A 889 29.27 -22.85 -24.01
C ALA A 889 29.85 -24.23 -23.65
N ASN A 890 29.36 -24.83 -22.56
CA ASN A 890 29.86 -26.12 -22.05
C ASN A 890 29.20 -27.37 -22.69
N ARG A 891 28.34 -27.18 -23.70
CA ARG A 891 27.73 -28.32 -24.39
C ARG A 891 28.73 -28.98 -25.34
N GLU A 892 28.79 -30.31 -25.33
CA GLU A 892 29.54 -31.08 -26.32
C GLU A 892 29.06 -30.71 -27.72
N ASN A 893 29.98 -30.43 -28.64
CA ASN A 893 29.71 -30.03 -30.05
C ASN A 893 28.98 -28.65 -30.19
N TYR A 894 29.11 -27.72 -29.23
CA TYR A 894 28.59 -26.38 -29.40
C TYR A 894 29.32 -25.65 -30.57
N SER A 895 28.55 -25.22 -31.56
CA SER A 895 29.05 -24.35 -32.65
C SER A 895 28.30 -23.01 -32.59
N PRO A 896 29.01 -21.87 -32.55
CA PRO A 896 28.35 -20.55 -32.56
C PRO A 896 27.90 -20.12 -33.96
N VAL A 897 28.31 -20.83 -35.03
CA VAL A 897 27.97 -20.46 -36.41
C VAL A 897 26.50 -20.65 -36.66
N VAL A 898 25.86 -19.64 -37.26
CA VAL A 898 24.43 -19.70 -37.62
C VAL A 898 24.20 -20.83 -38.64
N VAL A 899 23.16 -21.63 -38.41
CA VAL A 899 22.74 -22.69 -39.33
C VAL A 899 21.53 -22.20 -40.12
N LEU A 900 21.65 -22.24 -41.46
CA LEU A 900 20.56 -21.89 -42.37
C LEU A 900 20.46 -22.97 -43.46
N GLU A 901 19.26 -23.38 -43.81
CA GLU A 901 19.01 -24.42 -44.80
C GLU A 901 19.72 -25.78 -44.50
N GLY A 902 19.88 -26.05 -43.20
CA GLY A 902 20.53 -27.28 -42.72
C GLY A 902 22.06 -27.28 -42.78
N ALA A 903 22.70 -26.18 -43.20
CA ALA A 903 24.16 -26.05 -43.28
C ALA A 903 24.67 -24.82 -42.47
N PRO A 904 25.88 -24.90 -41.85
CA PRO A 904 26.52 -23.75 -41.24
C PRO A 904 26.86 -22.68 -42.27
N VAL A 905 26.49 -21.41 -41.99
CA VAL A 905 26.78 -20.29 -42.88
C VAL A 905 28.25 -19.88 -42.75
N THR A 906 29.09 -20.38 -43.61
CA THR A 906 30.53 -20.06 -43.68
C THR A 906 30.82 -18.80 -44.50
N ASN A 907 29.93 -18.42 -45.41
CA ASN A 907 30.00 -17.22 -46.22
C ASN A 907 28.63 -16.57 -46.41
N ALA A 908 28.43 -15.38 -45.81
CA ALA A 908 27.14 -14.67 -45.86
C ALA A 908 26.78 -14.19 -47.27
N ALA A 909 27.77 -14.01 -48.17
CA ALA A 909 27.55 -13.61 -49.58
C ALA A 909 26.64 -14.58 -50.34
N THR A 910 26.61 -15.86 -49.96
CA THR A 910 25.76 -16.88 -50.60
C THR A 910 24.27 -16.53 -50.48
N TYR A 911 23.90 -15.83 -49.43
CA TYR A 911 22.50 -15.48 -49.10
C TYR A 911 22.19 -13.98 -49.32
N GLU A 912 23.16 -13.18 -49.79
CA GLU A 912 23.05 -11.71 -49.87
C GLU A 912 21.86 -11.26 -50.72
N ASN A 913 21.74 -11.78 -51.93
CA ASN A 913 20.66 -11.37 -52.84
C ASN A 913 19.27 -11.66 -52.30
N ASP A 914 19.04 -12.88 -51.79
CA ASP A 914 17.74 -13.25 -51.26
C ASP A 914 17.42 -12.45 -49.98
N PHE A 915 18.38 -12.31 -49.07
CA PHE A 915 18.23 -11.52 -47.83
C PHE A 915 17.94 -10.05 -48.14
N GLU A 916 18.67 -9.42 -49.06
CA GLU A 916 18.43 -8.03 -49.42
C GLU A 916 17.07 -7.82 -50.09
N ASN A 917 16.59 -8.76 -50.90
CA ASN A 917 15.28 -8.67 -51.52
C ASN A 917 14.19 -8.66 -50.44
N PHE A 918 14.20 -9.60 -49.52
CA PHE A 918 13.25 -9.66 -48.41
C PHE A 918 13.35 -8.45 -47.48
N LEU A 919 14.57 -7.93 -47.22
CA LEU A 919 14.76 -6.72 -46.44
C LEU A 919 14.16 -5.49 -47.16
N LYS A 920 14.40 -5.33 -48.44
CA LYS A 920 13.81 -4.23 -49.23
C LYS A 920 12.28 -4.34 -49.26
N GLU A 921 11.72 -5.52 -49.41
CA GLU A 921 10.28 -5.77 -49.37
C GLU A 921 9.69 -5.35 -48.01
N LYS A 922 10.33 -5.68 -46.88
CA LYS A 922 9.90 -5.28 -45.56
C LYS A 922 10.02 -3.77 -45.30
N LEU A 923 11.06 -3.13 -45.80
CA LEU A 923 11.22 -1.68 -45.76
C LEU A 923 10.15 -0.96 -46.62
N GLU A 924 9.87 -1.50 -47.83
CA GLU A 924 8.82 -1.00 -48.71
C GLU A 924 7.42 -1.14 -48.04
N GLU A 925 7.13 -2.27 -47.41
CA GLU A 925 5.93 -2.48 -46.61
C GLU A 925 5.81 -1.42 -45.49
N LEU A 926 6.93 -1.17 -44.76
CA LEU A 926 6.96 -0.18 -43.71
C LEU A 926 6.60 1.22 -44.19
N PHE A 927 7.03 1.61 -45.37
CA PHE A 927 6.80 2.97 -45.89
C PHE A 927 5.49 3.10 -46.72
N ASN A 928 5.08 2.05 -47.46
CA ASN A 928 3.96 2.11 -48.39
C ASN A 928 2.60 1.76 -47.72
N SER A 929 2.60 1.02 -46.62
CA SER A 929 1.34 0.73 -45.90
C SER A 929 0.70 2.04 -45.33
N GLU A 930 -0.63 2.18 -45.45
CA GLU A 930 -1.35 3.35 -45.01
C GLU A 930 -1.49 3.42 -43.47
N THR A 931 -1.33 2.30 -42.80
CA THR A 931 -1.56 2.16 -41.37
C THR A 931 -0.56 1.23 -40.71
N PHE A 932 -0.36 1.44 -39.39
CA PHE A 932 0.29 0.48 -38.51
C PHE A 932 -0.78 -0.43 -37.91
N ILE A 933 -0.76 -1.71 -38.26
CA ILE A 933 -1.74 -2.70 -37.77
C ILE A 933 -1.16 -3.43 -36.55
N PRO A 934 -1.89 -3.56 -35.45
CA PRO A 934 -1.41 -4.30 -34.28
C PRO A 934 -1.32 -5.81 -34.58
N THR A 935 -0.34 -6.49 -33.97
CA THR A 935 -0.18 -7.94 -34.10
C THR A 935 -1.40 -8.69 -33.54
N THR A 936 -1.71 -9.81 -34.16
CA THR A 936 -2.75 -10.75 -33.67
C THR A 936 -2.20 -11.74 -32.62
N ASN A 937 -0.89 -11.78 -32.44
CA ASN A 937 -0.23 -12.70 -31.50
C ASN A 937 -0.31 -12.19 -30.06
N GLN A 938 -1.17 -12.83 -29.27
CA GLN A 938 -1.41 -12.45 -27.87
C GLN A 938 -0.15 -12.57 -26.98
N LYS A 939 0.73 -13.57 -27.23
CA LYS A 939 1.97 -13.73 -26.45
C LYS A 939 2.94 -12.56 -26.63
N ILE A 940 2.93 -11.91 -27.80
CA ILE A 940 3.70 -10.69 -28.05
C ILE A 940 3.08 -9.54 -27.25
N CYS A 941 1.75 -9.45 -27.21
CA CYS A 941 1.05 -8.39 -26.48
C CYS A 941 1.23 -8.49 -24.94
N GLU A 942 1.26 -9.70 -24.38
CA GLU A 942 1.45 -9.94 -22.94
C GLU A 942 2.77 -9.34 -22.41
N ASN A 943 3.81 -9.36 -23.23
CA ASN A 943 5.14 -8.84 -22.88
C ASN A 943 5.44 -7.47 -23.52
N CYS A 944 4.44 -6.81 -24.09
CA CYS A 944 4.61 -5.51 -24.73
C CYS A 944 4.57 -4.38 -23.69
N PRO A 945 5.57 -3.47 -23.64
CA PRO A 945 5.58 -2.34 -22.73
C PRO A 945 4.41 -1.38 -22.95
N TYR A 946 3.78 -1.43 -24.13
CA TYR A 946 2.64 -0.58 -24.51
C TYR A 946 1.28 -1.32 -24.48
N ASN A 947 1.20 -2.48 -23.82
CA ASN A 947 -0.02 -3.30 -23.79
C ASN A 947 -1.23 -2.57 -23.19
N GLN A 948 -1.01 -1.67 -22.22
CA GLN A 948 -2.06 -0.84 -21.62
C GLN A 948 -2.63 0.16 -22.63
N LEU A 949 -1.77 0.80 -23.44
CA LEU A 949 -2.21 1.73 -24.50
C LEU A 949 -3.01 1.01 -25.59
N CYS A 950 -2.70 -0.25 -25.84
CA CYS A 950 -3.44 -1.08 -26.78
C CYS A 950 -4.72 -1.73 -26.19
N GLY A 951 -5.02 -1.52 -24.91
CA GLY A 951 -6.18 -2.12 -24.25
C GLY A 951 -6.12 -3.65 -24.15
N GLN A 952 -4.93 -4.21 -23.97
CA GLN A 952 -4.68 -5.67 -23.94
C GLN A 952 -4.45 -6.23 -22.53
N LYS A 953 -4.71 -5.45 -21.48
CA LYS A 953 -4.74 -5.95 -20.10
C LYS A 953 -6.13 -6.22 -19.65
#